data_4a8adb5fca12a4ff52d039091c9a8bfb
#
_entry.id   4a8adb5fca12a4ff52d039091c9a8bfb
#
_cell.length_a   1.000
_cell.length_b   1.000
_cell.length_c   1.000
_cell.angle_alpha   90.00
_cell.angle_beta   90.00
_cell.angle_gamma   90.00
#
_symmetry.space_group_name_H-M   'P 1'
#
loop_
_entity.id
_entity.type
_entity.pdbx_description
1 polymer ?
#
loop_
_entity_poly.entity_id
_entity_poly.type
_entity_poly.pdbx_seq_one_letter_code
_entity_poly.pdbx_strand_id
1 'polypeptide(L)'
;MTDTQKKPLWKNELVWLFLLTSGLFAILYSKFILGGYAYVFTDTGADTMQINYAQYGLFSSLFRSGESGYVLQAGLGMDVSSYYPAYLIPYNLLILLAPQRLLPWAVLASAYLKMITISLVGYLFYRKLMQDGIGTMAAALAWTFSGYVILWGQHYGFCTCMALFTVFMYFLQCYLNGEQRWKSAGLVITVTMLLISSYYFLYMIAFFAVFYVFIYSIMQRYSLKRTVGKVAGLGGMGILGVLIGGVALVPIADTFLESARAGALAAKGTSHLLSPYKGKTLGTIVARFFSNHMLGIDKDYTGYLNYYEGMILAVSILTVFAVSYFIVKKSTRVKALVLTVFLVFLTIMPLTSRILVFTKHSYRWTFMICFVEALVIGCFLQEVFREKNRKTVLTGSILAIVICGGLLAWMYSFKNIKPDHKVTAGVIGFLAVYLILFAVGTSVKKMYRIFPAAVLLVLICELFVLDYPSLWHRESPTRNQVATEYYNDGTKEAVAMLKEQDDSVYRIEKSYTSASENDGMSQGYNGLSVYMSTNPASLVAYHKMYGPETLSGNFVDFNMDDYIRSSLLGTKYLITGTGYHAPQKIYTSVGEAGGRSVFENQYVLPFGYLYDKEWNQEEVKEMSGLDKTLASLSGFYYTDAEETSSYQKADLPEQTDLSLLDYADTATDCTMEKGSEGITVSNLGADPNVVFPGVASCFADNDKLYGLSLTVDAPDETEMAVYYQTEGDEGFSAEKVYTFKVTEDNRTWEHLVPGGITELRVDVSSPVESAVINNFELKSCDITESGYTALKESGVDEVTFSDSTYQTQVTNDASENKMLCVPLFYQKGWTAQIDGEDAGVYNINEGMCGVEVPSGTHEIVLKYETPYQNYGVGMTIIGIIIFILVFSQNLYKFFVKLC
;
A
#
# COMPACT_ATOMS: atom_id res chain seq x y z
N MET A 1 27.13 -38.76 33.08
CA MET A 1 25.66 -38.54 33.26
C MET A 1 25.48 -37.63 34.45
N THR A 2 25.44 -36.33 34.20
CA THR A 2 25.13 -35.31 35.24
C THR A 2 23.65 -35.10 35.21
N ASP A 3 23.02 -35.45 36.29
CA ASP A 3 21.57 -35.28 36.56
C ASP A 3 21.20 -33.82 36.49
N THR A 4 20.74 -33.36 35.34
CA THR A 4 20.18 -32.04 35.16
C THR A 4 18.77 -32.06 35.72
N GLN A 5 18.64 -31.86 37.05
CA GLN A 5 17.35 -31.57 37.67
C GLN A 5 16.66 -30.49 36.87
N LYS A 6 15.59 -30.84 36.13
CA LYS A 6 14.75 -29.90 35.42
C LYS A 6 14.26 -28.84 36.40
N LYS A 7 14.73 -27.59 36.26
CA LYS A 7 14.21 -26.46 37.06
C LYS A 7 12.69 -26.45 36.94
N PRO A 8 11.94 -26.32 38.04
CA PRO A 8 10.49 -26.25 37.96
C PRO A 8 10.06 -25.09 37.03
N LEU A 9 8.96 -25.28 36.28
CA LEU A 9 8.48 -24.35 35.25
C LEU A 9 8.39 -22.89 35.74
N TRP A 10 7.98 -22.66 36.99
CA TRP A 10 7.90 -21.31 37.56
C TRP A 10 9.26 -20.62 37.83
N LYS A 11 10.36 -21.31 37.66
CA LYS A 11 11.73 -20.75 37.68
C LYS A 11 12.26 -20.43 36.28
N ASN A 12 11.47 -20.67 35.23
CA ASN A 12 11.87 -20.41 33.87
C ASN A 12 11.41 -19.00 33.46
N GLU A 13 12.37 -18.11 33.18
CA GLU A 13 12.11 -16.73 32.78
C GLU A 13 11.34 -16.65 31.44
N LEU A 14 11.56 -17.59 30.52
CA LEU A 14 10.81 -17.63 29.26
C LEU A 14 9.31 -17.90 29.50
N VAL A 15 8.96 -18.70 30.50
CA VAL A 15 7.53 -18.91 30.85
C VAL A 15 6.90 -17.62 31.37
N TRP A 16 7.60 -16.94 32.26
CA TRP A 16 7.10 -15.63 32.74
C TRP A 16 7.02 -14.58 31.65
N LEU A 17 8.03 -14.54 30.79
CA LEU A 17 8.02 -13.62 29.65
C LEU A 17 6.86 -13.91 28.69
N PHE A 18 6.60 -15.19 28.38
CA PHE A 18 5.45 -15.61 27.59
C PHE A 18 4.14 -15.15 28.22
N LEU A 19 3.98 -15.38 29.54
CA LEU A 19 2.76 -14.97 30.27
C LEU A 19 2.59 -13.44 30.31
N LEU A 20 3.66 -12.70 30.57
CA LEU A 20 3.64 -11.23 30.59
C LEU A 20 3.32 -10.67 29.20
N THR A 21 3.96 -11.19 28.14
CA THR A 21 3.70 -10.78 26.77
C THR A 21 2.26 -11.09 26.37
N SER A 22 1.78 -12.30 26.69
CA SER A 22 0.39 -12.68 26.38
C SER A 22 -0.63 -11.85 27.18
N GLY A 23 -0.35 -11.59 28.45
CA GLY A 23 -1.21 -10.76 29.29
C GLY A 23 -1.26 -9.30 28.78
N LEU A 24 -0.11 -8.71 28.48
CA LEU A 24 -0.05 -7.33 27.97
C LEU A 24 -0.69 -7.23 26.58
N PHE A 25 -0.44 -8.21 25.70
CA PHE A 25 -1.14 -8.30 24.41
C PHE A 25 -2.65 -8.38 24.61
N ALA A 26 -3.15 -9.27 25.47
CA ALA A 26 -4.58 -9.42 25.71
C ALA A 26 -5.23 -8.13 26.20
N ILE A 27 -4.55 -7.35 27.05
CA ILE A 27 -5.06 -6.07 27.55
C ILE A 27 -5.00 -4.99 26.48
N LEU A 28 -3.88 -4.82 25.78
CA LEU A 28 -3.70 -3.81 24.73
C LEU A 28 -4.64 -4.06 23.55
N TYR A 29 -4.79 -5.31 23.13
CA TYR A 29 -5.63 -5.71 21.99
C TYR A 29 -7.05 -6.11 22.39
N SER A 30 -7.49 -5.78 23.63
CA SER A 30 -8.82 -6.15 24.15
C SER A 30 -9.96 -5.56 23.32
N LYS A 31 -9.79 -4.41 22.68
CA LYS A 31 -10.71 -3.85 21.69
C LYS A 31 -11.03 -4.88 20.58
N PHE A 32 -10.01 -5.58 20.08
CA PHE A 32 -10.11 -6.54 18.99
C PHE A 32 -10.43 -7.97 19.48
N ILE A 33 -10.11 -8.30 20.73
CA ILE A 33 -10.41 -9.62 21.32
C ILE A 33 -11.83 -9.65 21.87
N LEU A 34 -12.19 -8.71 22.74
CA LEU A 34 -13.45 -8.69 23.48
C LEU A 34 -14.43 -7.63 22.99
N GLY A 35 -13.92 -6.50 22.48
CA GLY A 35 -14.73 -5.34 22.10
C GLY A 35 -15.49 -5.49 20.77
N GLY A 36 -15.34 -6.60 20.06
CA GLY A 36 -16.08 -6.85 18.81
C GLY A 36 -15.49 -6.20 17.56
N TYR A 37 -14.40 -5.44 17.67
CA TYR A 37 -13.75 -4.77 16.55
C TYR A 37 -12.80 -5.70 15.77
N ALA A 38 -12.61 -5.41 14.49
CA ALA A 38 -11.56 -6.02 13.68
C ALA A 38 -10.22 -5.29 13.89
N TYR A 39 -9.10 -6.01 13.79
CA TYR A 39 -7.76 -5.39 13.81
C TYR A 39 -7.45 -4.80 12.42
N VAL A 40 -8.23 -3.81 12.07
CA VAL A 40 -8.21 -3.03 10.82
C VAL A 40 -8.38 -1.58 11.21
N PHE A 41 -7.68 -0.67 10.55
CA PHE A 41 -7.77 0.76 10.79
C PHE A 41 -8.28 1.49 9.55
N THR A 42 -9.17 2.45 9.76
CA THR A 42 -9.83 3.26 8.73
C THR A 42 -9.47 4.73 8.79
N ASP A 43 -8.55 5.09 9.69
CA ASP A 43 -8.05 6.44 9.85
C ASP A 43 -7.19 6.88 8.65
N THR A 44 -6.97 8.19 8.53
CA THR A 44 -6.28 8.82 7.40
C THR A 44 -4.94 8.17 7.10
N GLY A 45 -4.79 7.68 5.88
CA GLY A 45 -3.57 7.06 5.36
C GLY A 45 -3.29 5.66 5.90
N ALA A 46 -4.26 4.97 6.48
CA ALA A 46 -4.10 3.59 6.92
C ALA A 46 -4.28 2.61 5.75
N ASP A 47 -3.18 2.00 5.29
CA ASP A 47 -3.20 1.00 4.22
C ASP A 47 -3.82 -0.34 4.65
N THR A 48 -4.22 -0.47 5.92
CA THR A 48 -4.72 -1.72 6.48
C THR A 48 -5.96 -2.21 5.77
N MET A 49 -6.92 -1.32 5.58
CA MET A 49 -8.18 -1.63 4.93
C MET A 49 -8.05 -1.57 3.42
N GLN A 50 -7.42 -0.53 2.90
CA GLN A 50 -7.29 -0.28 1.47
C GLN A 50 -6.50 -1.37 0.75
N ILE A 51 -5.37 -1.79 1.33
CA ILE A 51 -4.45 -2.71 0.68
C ILE A 51 -4.42 -4.07 1.38
N ASN A 52 -4.00 -4.07 2.65
CA ASN A 52 -3.58 -5.32 3.30
C ASN A 52 -4.72 -6.32 3.48
N TYR A 53 -5.90 -5.85 3.91
CA TYR A 53 -7.02 -6.75 4.19
C TYR A 53 -7.69 -7.23 2.91
N ALA A 54 -7.82 -6.40 1.88
CA ALA A 54 -8.32 -6.79 0.57
C ALA A 54 -7.42 -7.85 -0.08
N GLN A 55 -6.09 -7.65 -0.04
CA GLN A 55 -5.13 -8.63 -0.52
C GLN A 55 -5.20 -9.94 0.24
N TYR A 56 -5.41 -9.94 1.55
CA TYR A 56 -5.62 -11.18 2.31
C TYR A 56 -6.85 -11.95 1.83
N GLY A 57 -7.91 -11.25 1.46
CA GLY A 57 -9.11 -11.85 0.85
C GLY A 57 -8.77 -12.57 -0.47
N LEU A 58 -8.12 -11.87 -1.39
CA LEU A 58 -7.70 -12.39 -2.69
C LEU A 58 -6.76 -13.59 -2.53
N PHE A 59 -5.63 -13.43 -1.82
CA PHE A 59 -4.62 -14.50 -1.70
C PHE A 59 -5.12 -15.72 -0.94
N SER A 60 -6.02 -15.53 0.02
CA SER A 60 -6.70 -16.65 0.67
C SER A 60 -7.61 -17.41 -0.31
N SER A 61 -8.26 -16.71 -1.24
CA SER A 61 -9.06 -17.36 -2.30
C SER A 61 -8.17 -18.11 -3.28
N LEU A 62 -7.15 -17.47 -3.83
CA LEU A 62 -6.19 -18.08 -4.77
C LEU A 62 -5.48 -19.29 -4.16
N PHE A 63 -5.09 -19.22 -2.88
CA PHE A 63 -4.48 -20.37 -2.18
C PHE A 63 -5.41 -21.57 -2.10
N ARG A 64 -6.71 -21.34 -1.90
CA ARG A 64 -7.71 -22.42 -1.82
C ARG A 64 -8.11 -22.99 -3.18
N SER A 65 -8.18 -22.15 -4.23
CA SER A 65 -8.45 -22.61 -5.61
C SER A 65 -7.23 -23.26 -6.26
N GLY A 66 -6.02 -22.98 -5.76
CA GLY A 66 -4.78 -23.42 -6.38
C GLY A 66 -4.34 -22.55 -7.55
N GLU A 67 -5.00 -21.43 -7.76
CA GLU A 67 -4.70 -20.47 -8.84
C GLU A 67 -3.57 -19.53 -8.44
N SER A 68 -2.83 -19.05 -9.43
CA SER A 68 -1.75 -18.06 -9.26
C SER A 68 -1.49 -17.38 -10.59
N GLY A 69 -0.71 -16.33 -10.60
CA GLY A 69 -0.33 -15.61 -11.82
C GLY A 69 -1.18 -14.38 -12.08
N TYR A 70 -1.76 -14.30 -13.27
CA TYR A 70 -2.55 -13.14 -13.71
C TYR A 70 -3.99 -13.24 -13.25
N VAL A 71 -4.49 -12.18 -12.62
CA VAL A 71 -5.87 -12.11 -12.10
C VAL A 71 -6.61 -10.89 -12.65
N LEU A 72 -7.91 -11.03 -12.95
CA LEU A 72 -8.75 -9.95 -13.45
C LEU A 72 -9.32 -9.05 -12.33
N GLN A 73 -9.25 -9.48 -11.08
CA GLN A 73 -9.78 -8.76 -9.92
C GLN A 73 -8.91 -7.57 -9.49
N ALA A 74 -7.77 -7.35 -10.11
CA ALA A 74 -6.82 -6.29 -9.79
C ALA A 74 -6.68 -5.31 -10.97
N GLY A 75 -7.31 -4.15 -10.90
CA GLY A 75 -7.31 -3.16 -11.98
C GLY A 75 -7.80 -3.76 -13.30
N LEU A 76 -7.15 -3.42 -14.39
CA LEU A 76 -7.46 -4.00 -15.72
C LEU A 76 -6.94 -5.43 -15.92
N GLY A 77 -6.46 -6.05 -14.85
CA GLY A 77 -5.78 -7.33 -14.81
C GLY A 77 -4.30 -7.18 -14.48
N MET A 78 -3.78 -8.04 -13.61
CA MET A 78 -2.40 -7.92 -13.11
C MET A 78 -1.82 -9.27 -12.71
N ASP A 79 -0.51 -9.45 -12.96
CA ASP A 79 0.26 -10.53 -12.34
C ASP A 79 0.48 -10.27 -10.84
N VAL A 80 -0.04 -11.16 -10.01
CA VAL A 80 0.13 -11.08 -8.55
C VAL A 80 1.19 -12.02 -8.00
N SER A 81 1.92 -12.73 -8.87
CA SER A 81 2.95 -13.70 -8.48
C SER A 81 4.10 -13.09 -7.67
N SER A 82 4.40 -11.81 -7.90
CA SER A 82 5.42 -11.09 -7.14
C SER A 82 5.02 -10.85 -5.67
N TYR A 83 3.72 -10.80 -5.37
CA TYR A 83 3.19 -10.57 -4.02
C TYR A 83 2.90 -11.87 -3.28
N TYR A 84 2.46 -12.91 -4.00
CA TYR A 84 1.99 -14.17 -3.43
C TYR A 84 2.98 -14.85 -2.46
N PRO A 85 4.31 -14.92 -2.74
CA PRO A 85 5.27 -15.55 -1.84
C PRO A 85 5.30 -14.95 -0.42
N ALA A 86 5.03 -13.63 -0.28
CA ALA A 86 4.99 -12.97 1.02
C ALA A 86 3.87 -13.49 1.92
N TYR A 87 2.82 -14.07 1.33
CA TYR A 87 1.71 -14.65 2.08
C TYR A 87 1.97 -16.10 2.51
N LEU A 88 2.92 -16.81 1.89
CA LEU A 88 3.30 -18.19 2.27
C LEU A 88 4.18 -18.27 3.53
N ILE A 89 4.51 -17.15 4.15
CA ILE A 89 5.31 -17.13 5.38
C ILE A 89 4.50 -17.71 6.55
N PRO A 90 5.14 -18.44 7.49
CA PRO A 90 4.44 -19.15 8.57
C PRO A 90 3.43 -18.32 9.36
N TYR A 91 3.68 -17.02 9.57
CA TYR A 91 2.76 -16.12 10.26
C TYR A 91 1.44 -15.89 9.50
N ASN A 92 1.46 -16.00 8.18
CA ASN A 92 0.30 -15.75 7.32
C ASN A 92 -0.46 -17.04 6.95
N LEU A 93 0.07 -18.22 7.24
CA LEU A 93 -0.61 -19.49 6.92
C LEU A 93 -2.00 -19.58 7.54
N LEU A 94 -2.18 -19.06 8.76
CA LEU A 94 -3.50 -18.99 9.40
C LEU A 94 -4.47 -18.13 8.60
N ILE A 95 -3.97 -17.07 7.98
CA ILE A 95 -4.76 -16.13 7.17
C ILE A 95 -5.16 -16.79 5.86
N LEU A 96 -4.22 -17.44 5.17
CA LEU A 96 -4.49 -18.12 3.90
C LEU A 96 -5.50 -19.29 4.05
N LEU A 97 -5.44 -19.99 5.18
CA LEU A 97 -6.34 -21.11 5.47
C LEU A 97 -7.71 -20.64 6.00
N ALA A 98 -7.83 -19.41 6.48
CA ALA A 98 -9.05 -18.93 7.08
C ALA A 98 -10.14 -18.66 6.01
N PRO A 99 -11.36 -19.17 6.21
CA PRO A 99 -12.50 -18.70 5.44
C PRO A 99 -12.76 -17.21 5.79
N GLN A 100 -13.37 -16.47 4.90
CA GLN A 100 -13.54 -15.02 5.03
C GLN A 100 -14.18 -14.62 6.38
N ARG A 101 -15.16 -15.38 6.86
CA ARG A 101 -15.80 -15.15 8.18
C ARG A 101 -14.80 -15.16 9.35
N LEU A 102 -13.72 -15.93 9.27
CA LEU A 102 -12.71 -16.07 10.31
C LEU A 102 -11.46 -15.21 10.05
N LEU A 103 -11.41 -14.53 8.91
CA LEU A 103 -10.25 -13.69 8.51
C LEU A 103 -9.85 -12.66 9.58
N PRO A 104 -10.76 -11.90 10.23
CA PRO A 104 -10.39 -10.96 11.28
C PRO A 104 -9.68 -11.62 12.47
N TRP A 105 -10.09 -12.84 12.83
CA TRP A 105 -9.46 -13.61 13.90
C TRP A 105 -8.10 -14.17 13.50
N ALA A 106 -7.95 -14.62 12.26
CA ALA A 106 -6.68 -15.12 11.73
C ALA A 106 -5.62 -14.00 11.67
N VAL A 107 -6.01 -12.80 11.27
CA VAL A 107 -5.15 -11.61 11.27
C VAL A 107 -4.70 -11.26 12.69
N LEU A 108 -5.60 -11.26 13.67
CA LEU A 108 -5.27 -11.00 15.06
C LEU A 108 -4.36 -12.10 15.66
N ALA A 109 -4.62 -13.37 15.34
CA ALA A 109 -3.78 -14.49 15.77
C ALA A 109 -2.37 -14.41 15.15
N SER A 110 -2.27 -14.01 13.88
CA SER A 110 -0.99 -13.74 13.22
C SER A 110 -0.22 -12.62 13.94
N ALA A 111 -0.88 -11.52 14.32
CA ALA A 111 -0.26 -10.44 15.08
C ALA A 111 0.26 -10.94 16.44
N TYR A 112 -0.53 -11.75 17.15
CA TYR A 112 -0.11 -12.36 18.41
C TYR A 112 1.14 -13.23 18.25
N LEU A 113 1.17 -14.10 17.24
CA LEU A 113 2.33 -14.98 16.98
C LEU A 113 3.60 -14.17 16.68
N LYS A 114 3.48 -13.08 15.94
CA LYS A 114 4.60 -12.15 15.67
C LYS A 114 5.11 -11.51 16.96
N MET A 115 4.22 -11.00 17.80
CA MET A 115 4.57 -10.38 19.09
C MET A 115 5.25 -11.38 20.04
N ILE A 116 4.75 -12.60 20.15
CA ILE A 116 5.38 -13.69 20.92
C ILE A 116 6.77 -14.01 20.38
N THR A 117 6.93 -14.08 19.06
CA THR A 117 8.25 -14.31 18.42
C THR A 117 9.22 -13.18 18.77
N ILE A 118 8.80 -11.91 18.63
CA ILE A 118 9.63 -10.74 18.96
C ILE A 118 10.10 -10.82 20.43
N SER A 119 9.19 -11.15 21.35
CA SER A 119 9.44 -11.21 22.78
C SER A 119 10.42 -12.34 23.15
N LEU A 120 10.06 -13.58 22.80
CA LEU A 120 10.84 -14.75 23.23
C LEU A 120 12.21 -14.82 22.54
N VAL A 121 12.24 -14.56 21.23
CA VAL A 121 13.53 -14.58 20.49
C VAL A 121 14.36 -13.35 20.82
N GLY A 122 13.70 -12.19 21.06
CA GLY A 122 14.38 -10.99 21.59
C GLY A 122 15.07 -11.27 22.92
N TYR A 123 14.39 -11.95 23.86
CA TYR A 123 14.99 -12.39 25.11
C TYR A 123 16.21 -13.30 24.87
N LEU A 124 16.09 -14.27 23.95
CA LEU A 124 17.21 -15.16 23.62
C LEU A 124 18.39 -14.41 23.00
N PHE A 125 18.15 -13.38 22.22
CA PHE A 125 19.17 -12.48 21.67
C PHE A 125 19.86 -11.68 22.79
N TYR A 126 19.06 -10.95 23.59
CA TYR A 126 19.60 -10.09 24.65
C TYR A 126 20.39 -10.91 25.70
N ARG A 127 19.90 -12.11 26.03
CA ARG A 127 20.58 -13.06 26.92
C ARG A 127 21.99 -13.42 26.42
N LYS A 128 22.28 -13.37 25.13
CA LYS A 128 23.63 -13.61 24.61
C LYS A 128 24.57 -12.44 24.84
N LEU A 129 24.05 -11.26 25.06
CA LEU A 129 24.82 -10.03 25.33
C LEU A 129 24.87 -9.69 26.82
N MET A 130 23.84 -10.13 27.54
CA MET A 130 23.65 -9.89 28.97
C MET A 130 23.51 -11.23 29.72
N GLN A 131 23.49 -11.18 31.05
CA GLN A 131 23.12 -12.35 31.86
C GLN A 131 21.60 -12.52 31.94
N ASP A 132 21.15 -13.73 32.31
CA ASP A 132 19.75 -13.99 32.64
C ASP A 132 19.26 -13.04 33.73
N GLY A 133 17.97 -12.68 33.70
CA GLY A 133 17.37 -11.89 34.73
C GLY A 133 16.36 -10.86 34.25
N ILE A 134 15.81 -10.12 35.17
CA ILE A 134 14.75 -9.12 34.95
C ILE A 134 15.18 -8.04 33.96
N GLY A 135 16.47 -7.64 33.94
CA GLY A 135 16.97 -6.67 32.96
C GLY A 135 16.84 -7.16 31.52
N THR A 136 17.10 -8.44 31.28
CA THR A 136 16.94 -9.08 29.96
C THR A 136 15.47 -9.21 29.56
N MET A 137 14.59 -9.54 30.52
CA MET A 137 13.14 -9.54 30.30
C MET A 137 12.61 -8.14 29.99
N ALA A 138 13.09 -7.12 30.71
CA ALA A 138 12.73 -5.73 30.47
C ALA A 138 13.13 -5.27 29.05
N ALA A 139 14.33 -5.62 28.59
CA ALA A 139 14.75 -5.33 27.21
C ALA A 139 13.83 -6.01 26.17
N ALA A 140 13.48 -7.27 26.38
CA ALA A 140 12.61 -8.02 25.48
C ALA A 140 11.20 -7.40 25.41
N LEU A 141 10.62 -7.03 26.57
CA LEU A 141 9.30 -6.37 26.62
C LEU A 141 9.36 -4.95 26.00
N ALA A 142 10.39 -4.17 26.30
CA ALA A 142 10.58 -2.83 25.76
C ALA A 142 10.71 -2.83 24.22
N TRP A 143 11.38 -3.84 23.65
CA TRP A 143 11.43 -4.03 22.20
C TRP A 143 10.07 -4.47 21.63
N THR A 144 9.45 -5.47 22.22
CA THR A 144 8.18 -6.07 21.76
C THR A 144 7.05 -5.05 21.74
N PHE A 145 6.97 -4.23 22.78
CA PHE A 145 5.96 -3.19 22.97
C PHE A 145 6.56 -1.79 22.77
N SER A 146 7.54 -1.68 21.88
CA SER A 146 8.01 -0.36 21.44
C SER A 146 6.95 0.31 20.58
N GLY A 147 6.89 1.63 20.64
CA GLY A 147 5.95 2.40 19.83
C GLY A 147 6.06 2.09 18.34
N TYR A 148 7.26 1.71 17.86
CA TYR A 148 7.44 1.27 16.47
C TYR A 148 6.68 -0.02 16.15
N VAL A 149 6.85 -1.06 16.96
CA VAL A 149 6.20 -2.37 16.73
C VAL A 149 4.69 -2.25 16.84
N ILE A 150 4.19 -1.46 17.80
CA ILE A 150 2.75 -1.27 18.02
C ILE A 150 2.12 -0.46 16.89
N LEU A 151 2.70 0.68 16.54
CA LEU A 151 2.08 1.58 15.56
C LEU A 151 2.22 1.05 14.13
N TRP A 152 3.42 0.56 13.75
CA TRP A 152 3.63 -0.08 12.46
C TRP A 152 3.08 -1.51 12.38
N GLY A 153 2.60 -2.06 13.49
CA GLY A 153 1.89 -3.34 13.53
C GLY A 153 0.64 -3.38 12.65
N GLN A 154 0.03 -2.23 12.37
CA GLN A 154 -1.08 -2.09 11.42
C GLN A 154 -0.71 -2.53 9.99
N HIS A 155 0.51 -2.24 9.54
CA HIS A 155 1.05 -2.82 8.31
C HIS A 155 1.52 -4.24 8.64
N TYR A 156 0.66 -5.22 8.45
CA TYR A 156 0.89 -6.61 8.87
C TYR A 156 2.21 -7.20 8.39
N GLY A 157 2.64 -6.83 7.17
CA GLY A 157 3.95 -7.19 6.61
C GLY A 157 5.12 -6.59 7.39
N PHE A 158 5.00 -5.36 7.91
CA PHE A 158 6.07 -4.71 8.68
C PHE A 158 6.28 -5.41 10.03
N CYS A 159 5.20 -5.78 10.73
CA CYS A 159 5.29 -6.56 11.94
C CYS A 159 5.94 -7.93 11.69
N THR A 160 5.67 -8.56 10.54
CA THR A 160 6.37 -9.79 10.08
C THR A 160 7.87 -9.53 9.96
N CYS A 161 8.27 -8.41 9.32
CA CYS A 161 9.67 -8.04 9.20
C CYS A 161 10.34 -7.79 10.57
N MET A 162 9.63 -7.21 11.55
CA MET A 162 10.16 -7.02 12.91
C MET A 162 10.39 -8.35 13.63
N ALA A 163 9.46 -9.29 13.49
CA ALA A 163 9.63 -10.64 14.03
C ALA A 163 10.84 -11.35 13.39
N LEU A 164 10.94 -11.31 12.07
CA LEU A 164 12.06 -11.90 11.33
C LEU A 164 13.39 -11.17 11.61
N PHE A 165 13.38 -9.84 11.75
CA PHE A 165 14.57 -9.08 12.18
C PHE A 165 15.09 -9.55 13.55
N THR A 166 14.18 -9.78 14.48
CA THR A 166 14.56 -10.27 15.82
C THR A 166 15.18 -11.67 15.73
N VAL A 167 14.60 -12.55 14.92
CA VAL A 167 15.14 -13.90 14.63
C VAL A 167 16.50 -13.81 13.94
N PHE A 168 16.65 -12.93 12.96
CA PHE A 168 17.89 -12.65 12.26
C PHE A 168 19.00 -12.21 13.24
N MET A 169 18.71 -11.24 14.11
CA MET A 169 19.68 -10.75 15.10
C MET A 169 20.11 -11.84 16.08
N TYR A 170 19.20 -12.72 16.49
CA TYR A 170 19.54 -13.87 17.30
C TYR A 170 20.52 -14.81 16.59
N PHE A 171 20.27 -15.18 15.35
CA PHE A 171 21.17 -16.06 14.60
C PHE A 171 22.47 -15.37 14.21
N LEU A 172 22.45 -14.07 13.92
CA LEU A 172 23.65 -13.27 13.70
C LEU A 172 24.55 -13.28 14.93
N GLN A 173 23.98 -13.11 16.12
CA GLN A 173 24.76 -13.17 17.37
C GLN A 173 25.32 -14.57 17.61
N CYS A 174 24.58 -15.63 17.30
CA CYS A 174 25.09 -17.00 17.37
C CYS A 174 26.28 -17.23 16.42
N TYR A 175 26.21 -16.70 15.21
CA TYR A 175 27.31 -16.74 14.24
C TYR A 175 28.54 -15.98 14.73
N LEU A 176 28.36 -14.78 15.29
CA LEU A 176 29.45 -13.98 15.82
C LEU A 176 30.15 -14.65 17.00
N ASN A 177 29.37 -15.30 17.86
CA ASN A 177 29.90 -16.11 19.00
C ASN A 177 30.59 -17.41 18.57
N GLY A 178 30.54 -17.81 17.29
CA GLY A 178 31.12 -19.05 16.81
C GLY A 178 30.36 -20.30 17.26
N GLU A 179 29.04 -20.17 17.46
CA GLU A 179 28.19 -21.29 17.88
C GLU A 179 28.00 -22.34 16.76
N GLN A 180 27.25 -23.39 17.03
CA GLN A 180 27.06 -24.52 16.12
C GLN A 180 26.61 -24.09 14.71
N ARG A 181 27.13 -24.74 13.66
CA ARG A 181 26.87 -24.37 12.26
C ARG A 181 25.38 -24.37 11.86
N TRP A 182 24.53 -25.22 12.47
CA TRP A 182 23.10 -25.21 12.17
C TRP A 182 22.44 -23.87 12.51
N LYS A 183 22.98 -23.10 13.46
CA LYS A 183 22.51 -21.74 13.75
C LYS A 183 22.84 -20.75 12.63
N SER A 184 23.91 -21.01 11.88
CA SER A 184 24.18 -20.25 10.65
C SER A 184 23.22 -20.63 9.51
N ALA A 185 22.71 -21.87 9.46
CA ALA A 185 21.61 -22.24 8.58
C ALA A 185 20.34 -21.44 8.90
N GLY A 186 20.03 -21.23 10.19
CA GLY A 186 18.93 -20.38 10.63
C GLY A 186 19.06 -18.93 10.12
N LEU A 187 20.30 -18.40 10.05
CA LEU A 187 20.54 -17.08 9.48
C LEU A 187 20.20 -17.03 7.97
N VAL A 188 20.62 -18.04 7.20
CA VAL A 188 20.30 -18.15 5.76
C VAL A 188 18.79 -18.19 5.55
N ILE A 189 18.09 -19.08 6.28
CA ILE A 189 16.62 -19.22 6.18
C ILE A 189 15.93 -17.90 6.54
N THR A 190 16.43 -17.20 7.56
CA THR A 190 15.81 -15.92 7.95
C THR A 190 16.03 -14.84 6.89
N VAL A 191 17.19 -14.81 6.22
CA VAL A 191 17.44 -13.92 5.08
C VAL A 191 16.44 -14.21 3.94
N THR A 192 16.24 -15.49 3.61
CA THR A 192 15.24 -15.92 2.60
C THR A 192 13.84 -15.42 2.98
N MET A 193 13.42 -15.65 4.22
CA MET A 193 12.10 -15.18 4.69
C MET A 193 11.97 -13.65 4.69
N LEU A 194 13.02 -12.92 5.03
CA LEU A 194 13.03 -11.46 4.97
C LEU A 194 12.93 -10.96 3.53
N LEU A 195 13.66 -11.59 2.59
CA LEU A 195 13.58 -11.26 1.17
C LEU A 195 12.16 -11.43 0.65
N ILE A 196 11.56 -12.59 0.93
CA ILE A 196 10.19 -12.93 0.53
C ILE A 196 9.17 -11.98 1.16
N SER A 197 9.35 -11.61 2.45
CA SER A 197 8.44 -10.68 3.12
C SER A 197 8.56 -9.25 2.61
N SER A 198 9.80 -8.78 2.42
CA SER A 198 10.08 -7.42 1.96
C SER A 198 11.58 -7.24 1.68
N TYR A 199 11.94 -7.16 0.41
CA TYR A 199 13.31 -6.79 -0.03
C TYR A 199 13.75 -5.45 0.53
N TYR A 200 12.82 -4.53 0.72
CA TYR A 200 13.02 -3.20 1.28
C TYR A 200 13.51 -3.24 2.74
N PHE A 201 12.87 -4.05 3.59
CA PHE A 201 13.35 -4.26 4.96
C PHE A 201 14.64 -5.08 5.00
N LEU A 202 14.80 -6.06 4.13
CA LEU A 202 16.05 -6.84 4.04
C LEU A 202 17.25 -5.93 3.76
N TYR A 203 17.10 -4.97 2.85
CA TYR A 203 18.15 -3.97 2.57
C TYR A 203 18.54 -3.18 3.82
N MET A 204 17.57 -2.63 4.55
CA MET A 204 17.82 -1.90 5.79
C MET A 204 18.48 -2.78 6.86
N ILE A 205 18.00 -4.01 7.02
CA ILE A 205 18.52 -4.98 8.00
C ILE A 205 19.95 -5.40 7.64
N ALA A 206 20.25 -5.60 6.36
CA ALA A 206 21.60 -5.94 5.89
C ALA A 206 22.59 -4.80 6.21
N PHE A 207 22.20 -3.55 5.97
CA PHE A 207 23.00 -2.39 6.32
C PHE A 207 23.28 -2.32 7.84
N PHE A 208 22.23 -2.49 8.64
CA PHE A 208 22.34 -2.54 10.10
C PHE A 208 23.23 -3.71 10.58
N ALA A 209 23.11 -4.89 9.97
CA ALA A 209 23.87 -6.06 10.34
C ALA A 209 25.38 -5.88 10.11
N VAL A 210 25.78 -5.29 8.98
CA VAL A 210 27.19 -4.96 8.71
C VAL A 210 27.71 -4.00 9.78
N PHE A 211 26.96 -2.93 10.08
CA PHE A 211 27.30 -1.99 11.12
C PHE A 211 27.40 -2.66 12.50
N TYR A 212 26.46 -3.52 12.83
CA TYR A 212 26.45 -4.29 14.07
C TYR A 212 27.71 -5.19 14.19
N VAL A 213 28.10 -5.88 13.11
CA VAL A 213 29.33 -6.70 13.08
C VAL A 213 30.57 -5.86 13.33
N PHE A 214 30.65 -4.64 12.78
CA PHE A 214 31.80 -3.74 13.05
C PHE A 214 31.84 -3.31 14.52
N ILE A 215 30.74 -2.86 15.09
CA ILE A 215 30.65 -2.46 16.51
C ILE A 215 31.01 -3.65 17.41
N TYR A 216 30.42 -4.82 17.15
CA TYR A 216 30.73 -6.03 17.90
C TYR A 216 32.22 -6.39 17.83
N SER A 217 32.83 -6.31 16.64
CA SER A 217 34.25 -6.60 16.43
C SER A 217 35.16 -5.64 17.20
N ILE A 218 34.81 -4.36 17.23
CA ILE A 218 35.54 -3.34 18.03
C ILE A 218 35.43 -3.68 19.53
N MET A 219 34.25 -4.03 20.00
CA MET A 219 34.01 -4.39 21.40
C MET A 219 34.83 -5.64 21.82
N GLN A 220 34.89 -6.63 20.91
CA GLN A 220 35.63 -7.88 21.11
C GLN A 220 37.14 -7.76 20.79
N ARG A 221 37.59 -6.58 20.36
CA ARG A 221 38.97 -6.31 19.95
C ARG A 221 39.49 -7.27 18.87
N TYR A 222 38.62 -7.58 17.88
CA TYR A 222 39.02 -8.41 16.74
C TYR A 222 40.00 -7.68 15.85
N SER A 223 40.94 -8.44 15.24
CA SER A 223 41.79 -7.90 14.17
C SER A 223 40.93 -7.54 12.95
N LEU A 224 41.40 -6.61 12.12
CA LEU A 224 40.74 -6.21 10.88
C LEU A 224 40.46 -7.45 9.97
N LYS A 225 41.44 -8.35 9.82
CA LYS A 225 41.30 -9.59 9.06
C LYS A 225 40.14 -10.46 9.57
N ARG A 226 39.98 -10.58 10.90
CA ARG A 226 38.89 -11.36 11.51
C ARG A 226 37.56 -10.66 11.30
N THR A 227 37.51 -9.34 11.42
CA THR A 227 36.28 -8.54 11.16
C THR A 227 35.84 -8.70 9.73
N VAL A 228 36.76 -8.49 8.75
CA VAL A 228 36.46 -8.67 7.33
C VAL A 228 35.99 -10.11 7.05
N GLY A 229 36.63 -11.13 7.63
CA GLY A 229 36.19 -12.52 7.52
C GLY A 229 34.81 -12.77 8.07
N LYS A 230 34.39 -12.10 9.17
CA LYS A 230 33.01 -12.18 9.68
C LYS A 230 32.01 -11.50 8.76
N VAL A 231 32.33 -10.33 8.21
CA VAL A 231 31.48 -9.62 7.24
C VAL A 231 31.35 -10.44 5.95
N ALA A 232 32.45 -10.98 5.43
CA ALA A 232 32.43 -11.82 4.23
C ALA A 232 31.59 -13.09 4.43
N GLY A 233 31.72 -13.74 5.61
CA GLY A 233 30.89 -14.91 5.94
C GLY A 233 29.42 -14.56 6.07
N LEU A 234 29.07 -13.41 6.66
CA LEU A 234 27.70 -12.90 6.68
C LEU A 234 27.19 -12.63 5.26
N GLY A 235 28.01 -12.01 4.40
CA GLY A 235 27.69 -11.76 3.00
C GLY A 235 27.44 -13.05 2.24
N GLY A 236 28.28 -14.08 2.41
CA GLY A 236 28.08 -15.39 1.78
C GLY A 236 26.79 -16.07 2.20
N MET A 237 26.43 -16.01 3.50
CA MET A 237 25.14 -16.51 3.99
C MET A 237 23.97 -15.66 3.47
N GLY A 238 24.14 -14.34 3.35
CA GLY A 238 23.18 -13.43 2.76
C GLY A 238 22.90 -13.79 1.29
N ILE A 239 23.95 -13.95 0.49
CA ILE A 239 23.85 -14.35 -0.93
C ILE A 239 23.13 -15.71 -1.03
N LEU A 240 23.49 -16.69 -0.20
CA LEU A 240 22.83 -18.00 -0.21
C LEU A 240 21.33 -17.89 0.14
N GLY A 241 20.98 -17.05 1.11
CA GLY A 241 19.56 -16.79 1.44
C GLY A 241 18.81 -16.13 0.30
N VAL A 242 19.45 -15.21 -0.41
CA VAL A 242 18.89 -14.53 -1.60
C VAL A 242 18.72 -15.54 -2.76
N LEU A 243 19.70 -16.42 -2.99
CA LEU A 243 19.58 -17.49 -4.01
C LEU A 243 18.40 -18.42 -3.72
N ILE A 244 18.23 -18.86 -2.47
CA ILE A 244 17.08 -19.70 -2.08
C ILE A 244 15.75 -18.95 -2.29
N GLY A 245 15.73 -17.63 -2.09
CA GLY A 245 14.57 -16.80 -2.35
C GLY A 245 14.37 -16.38 -3.80
N GLY A 246 15.13 -16.95 -4.75
CA GLY A 246 15.14 -16.56 -6.16
C GLY A 246 13.76 -16.61 -6.82
N VAL A 247 12.96 -17.61 -6.48
CA VAL A 247 11.59 -17.77 -6.98
C VAL A 247 10.68 -16.57 -6.66
N ALA A 248 10.95 -15.87 -5.58
CA ALA A 248 10.24 -14.65 -5.24
C ALA A 248 10.99 -13.39 -5.72
N LEU A 249 12.32 -13.40 -5.64
CA LEU A 249 13.14 -12.24 -5.97
C LEU A 249 12.97 -11.81 -7.42
N VAL A 250 12.97 -12.77 -8.36
CA VAL A 250 12.96 -12.46 -9.80
C VAL A 250 11.64 -11.78 -10.20
N PRO A 251 10.45 -12.32 -9.87
CA PRO A 251 9.19 -11.60 -10.12
C PRO A 251 9.09 -10.25 -9.39
N ILE A 252 9.54 -10.16 -8.15
CA ILE A 252 9.55 -8.90 -7.39
C ILE A 252 10.42 -7.85 -8.08
N ALA A 253 11.59 -8.24 -8.57
CA ALA A 253 12.50 -7.32 -9.24
C ALA A 253 11.91 -6.83 -10.58
N ASP A 254 11.32 -7.71 -11.36
CA ASP A 254 10.66 -7.38 -12.61
C ASP A 254 9.49 -6.41 -12.37
N THR A 255 8.54 -6.77 -11.49
CA THR A 255 7.41 -5.90 -11.12
C THR A 255 7.87 -4.53 -10.62
N PHE A 256 8.95 -4.46 -9.82
CA PHE A 256 9.47 -3.19 -9.35
C PHE A 256 10.07 -2.34 -10.48
N LEU A 257 10.84 -2.94 -11.37
CA LEU A 257 11.49 -2.24 -12.49
C LEU A 257 10.46 -1.71 -13.51
N GLU A 258 9.39 -2.45 -13.74
CA GLU A 258 8.28 -2.07 -14.63
C GLU A 258 7.29 -1.10 -13.94
N SER A 259 7.45 -0.82 -12.64
CA SER A 259 6.53 0.05 -11.91
C SER A 259 6.80 1.55 -12.15
N ALA A 260 5.75 2.35 -12.14
CA ALA A 260 5.82 3.81 -12.15
C ALA A 260 6.72 4.38 -11.03
N ARG A 261 6.86 3.64 -9.93
CA ARG A 261 7.69 4.03 -8.78
C ARG A 261 9.18 3.98 -9.05
N ALA A 262 9.67 3.06 -9.90
CA ALA A 262 11.08 2.97 -10.24
C ALA A 262 11.58 4.24 -10.94
N GLY A 263 10.80 4.76 -11.90
CA GLY A 263 11.09 6.04 -12.57
C GLY A 263 11.10 7.23 -11.61
N ALA A 264 10.13 7.31 -10.69
CA ALA A 264 10.01 8.38 -9.70
C ALA A 264 11.17 8.41 -8.68
N LEU A 265 11.77 7.25 -8.35
CA LEU A 265 12.94 7.18 -7.46
C LEU A 265 14.20 7.74 -8.10
N ALA A 266 14.40 7.51 -9.41
CA ALA A 266 15.53 8.02 -10.16
C ALA A 266 15.54 9.56 -10.27
N ALA A 267 14.37 10.19 -10.32
CA ALA A 267 14.20 11.63 -10.51
C ALA A 267 14.41 12.49 -9.23
N LYS A 268 14.50 11.90 -8.04
CA LYS A 268 14.55 12.65 -6.77
C LYS A 268 15.91 13.29 -6.49
N GLY A 269 15.93 14.62 -6.42
CA GLY A 269 17.14 15.44 -6.15
C GLY A 269 17.82 15.17 -4.80
N THR A 270 19.13 15.49 -4.72
CA THR A 270 20.00 15.24 -3.57
C THR A 270 20.30 16.48 -2.70
N SER A 271 19.58 17.59 -2.89
CA SER A 271 19.82 18.84 -2.16
C SER A 271 19.55 18.73 -0.65
N HIS A 272 20.36 19.42 0.15
CA HIS A 272 20.18 19.59 1.59
C HIS A 272 20.21 18.33 2.48
N LEU A 273 20.87 17.25 2.06
CA LEU A 273 20.93 15.99 2.82
C LEU A 273 21.68 16.10 4.17
N LEU A 274 22.64 17.00 4.26
CA LEU A 274 23.44 17.26 5.47
C LEU A 274 22.89 18.42 6.32
N SER A 275 21.75 19.02 5.93
CA SER A 275 21.09 20.04 6.74
C SER A 275 20.12 19.36 7.71
N PRO A 276 20.28 19.53 9.04
CA PRO A 276 19.39 18.92 10.02
C PRO A 276 17.93 19.32 9.80
N TYR A 277 17.00 18.42 10.15
CA TYR A 277 15.57 18.76 10.19
C TYR A 277 15.32 19.98 11.07
N LYS A 278 14.34 20.82 10.68
CA LYS A 278 13.97 22.06 11.37
C LYS A 278 12.46 22.13 11.59
N GLY A 279 12.04 23.11 12.37
CA GLY A 279 10.62 23.44 12.55
C GLY A 279 9.75 22.24 12.98
N LYS A 280 8.62 22.07 12.30
CA LYS A 280 7.63 21.02 12.60
C LYS A 280 8.21 19.60 12.63
N THR A 281 9.10 19.27 11.69
CA THR A 281 9.74 17.95 11.62
C THR A 281 10.57 17.67 12.87
N LEU A 282 11.45 18.60 13.26
CA LEU A 282 12.29 18.44 14.44
C LEU A 282 11.46 18.39 15.74
N GLY A 283 10.44 19.25 15.84
CA GLY A 283 9.50 19.21 16.97
C GLY A 283 8.78 17.87 17.08
N THR A 284 8.39 17.28 15.96
CA THR A 284 7.78 15.94 15.91
C THR A 284 8.74 14.86 16.39
N ILE A 285 10.01 14.89 15.99
CA ILE A 285 11.04 13.93 16.43
C ILE A 285 11.17 13.97 17.95
N VAL A 286 11.27 15.16 18.54
CA VAL A 286 11.40 15.34 19.98
C VAL A 286 10.15 14.84 20.71
N ALA A 287 8.96 15.16 20.23
CA ALA A 287 7.71 14.72 20.84
C ALA A 287 7.55 13.20 20.80
N ARG A 288 7.82 12.57 19.65
CA ARG A 288 7.68 11.13 19.44
C ARG A 288 8.80 10.27 20.06
N PHE A 289 9.79 10.88 20.61
CA PHE A 289 10.72 10.21 21.52
C PHE A 289 10.04 9.84 22.85
N PHE A 290 9.11 10.66 23.33
CA PHE A 290 8.42 10.41 24.60
C PHE A 290 7.18 9.53 24.44
N SER A 291 6.38 9.73 23.39
CA SER A 291 5.16 8.97 23.15
C SER A 291 4.68 9.10 21.70
N ASN A 292 4.07 8.03 21.18
CA ASN A 292 3.46 8.03 19.84
C ASN A 292 2.33 9.07 19.72
N HIS A 293 1.60 9.32 20.79
CA HIS A 293 0.42 10.19 20.82
C HIS A 293 0.66 11.54 21.52
N MET A 294 1.91 11.92 21.71
CA MET A 294 2.28 13.22 22.26
C MET A 294 1.71 14.41 21.48
N LEU A 295 1.48 14.24 20.19
CA LEU A 295 0.98 15.28 19.27
C LEU A 295 -0.46 15.00 18.77
N GLY A 296 -1.22 14.18 19.48
CA GLY A 296 -2.54 13.72 19.07
C GLY A 296 -2.51 12.37 18.36
N ILE A 297 -3.68 11.91 17.98
CA ILE A 297 -3.91 10.61 17.31
C ILE A 297 -4.82 10.87 16.10
N ASP A 298 -4.60 10.19 14.99
CA ASP A 298 -5.41 10.24 13.77
C ASP A 298 -5.65 11.69 13.28
N LYS A 299 -6.90 12.12 13.17
CA LYS A 299 -7.32 13.46 12.70
C LYS A 299 -6.82 14.59 13.59
N ASP A 300 -6.63 14.32 14.89
CA ASP A 300 -6.13 15.28 15.86
C ASP A 300 -4.60 15.40 15.86
N TYR A 301 -3.90 14.62 15.03
CA TYR A 301 -2.44 14.63 14.99
C TYR A 301 -1.88 15.90 14.37
N THR A 302 -1.07 16.63 15.12
CA THR A 302 -0.48 17.91 14.72
C THR A 302 0.98 17.82 14.28
N GLY A 303 1.57 16.62 14.28
CA GLY A 303 2.96 16.37 13.89
C GLY A 303 3.22 16.47 12.38
N TYR A 304 4.49 16.26 12.00
CA TYR A 304 4.91 16.18 10.60
C TYR A 304 4.59 14.80 10.02
N LEU A 305 4.14 14.78 8.76
CA LEU A 305 3.50 13.65 8.07
C LEU A 305 2.16 13.28 8.75
N ASN A 306 1.64 12.08 8.44
CA ASN A 306 0.48 11.55 9.13
C ASN A 306 0.87 10.81 10.44
N TYR A 307 -0.12 10.36 11.19
CA TYR A 307 0.07 9.78 12.51
C TYR A 307 1.02 8.58 12.55
N TYR A 308 1.00 7.69 11.58
CA TYR A 308 1.84 6.49 11.57
C TYR A 308 3.15 6.65 10.78
N GLU A 309 3.24 7.56 9.80
CA GLU A 309 4.46 7.80 9.02
C GLU A 309 5.49 8.69 9.73
N GLY A 310 5.11 9.43 10.76
CA GLY A 310 6.04 10.25 11.54
C GLY A 310 7.13 9.41 12.21
N MET A 311 8.29 10.03 12.47
CA MET A 311 9.42 9.35 13.11
C MET A 311 9.03 8.82 14.50
N ILE A 312 9.14 7.51 14.70
CA ILE A 312 8.77 6.82 15.93
C ILE A 312 10.03 6.38 16.66
N LEU A 313 10.21 6.88 17.87
CA LEU A 313 11.37 6.61 18.72
C LEU A 313 10.95 6.20 20.16
N ALA A 314 9.65 6.18 20.46
CA ALA A 314 9.16 5.86 21.79
C ALA A 314 9.37 4.38 22.11
N VAL A 315 10.22 4.10 23.09
CA VAL A 315 10.43 2.77 23.66
C VAL A 315 10.07 2.80 25.15
N SER A 316 10.79 3.59 25.93
CA SER A 316 10.55 3.89 27.35
C SER A 316 11.42 5.06 27.79
N ILE A 317 10.92 5.85 28.71
CA ILE A 317 11.68 6.93 29.36
C ILE A 317 12.95 6.39 30.03
N LEU A 318 12.97 5.10 30.40
CA LEU A 318 14.18 4.44 30.91
C LEU A 318 15.39 4.56 29.97
N THR A 319 15.18 4.77 28.67
CA THR A 319 16.29 5.07 27.72
C THR A 319 17.11 6.24 28.21
N VAL A 320 16.49 7.34 28.65
CA VAL A 320 17.21 8.52 29.12
C VAL A 320 17.91 8.25 30.45
N PHE A 321 17.28 7.51 31.37
CA PHE A 321 17.93 7.08 32.61
C PHE A 321 19.18 6.22 32.32
N ALA A 322 19.06 5.28 31.39
CA ALA A 322 20.16 4.39 31.00
C ALA A 322 21.33 5.17 30.38
N VAL A 323 21.05 6.03 29.41
CA VAL A 323 22.06 6.87 28.75
C VAL A 323 22.74 7.78 29.79
N SER A 324 21.98 8.46 30.65
CA SER A 324 22.47 9.34 31.69
C SER A 324 23.34 8.59 32.70
N TYR A 325 22.94 7.37 33.11
CA TYR A 325 23.76 6.52 33.98
C TYR A 325 25.10 6.18 33.33
N PHE A 326 25.11 5.74 32.07
CA PHE A 326 26.37 5.40 31.39
C PHE A 326 27.25 6.60 31.10
N ILE A 327 26.71 7.80 30.94
CA ILE A 327 27.46 9.06 30.84
C ILE A 327 28.11 9.43 32.19
N VAL A 328 27.40 9.24 33.29
CA VAL A 328 27.92 9.54 34.63
C VAL A 328 29.02 8.54 35.04
N LYS A 329 28.86 7.25 34.69
CA LYS A 329 29.82 6.18 35.02
C LYS A 329 31.14 6.38 34.24
N LYS A 330 32.22 6.65 34.94
CA LYS A 330 33.55 6.98 34.34
C LYS A 330 34.00 5.93 33.29
N SER A 331 33.78 4.64 33.53
CA SER A 331 34.25 3.55 32.65
C SER A 331 33.51 3.46 31.32
N THR A 332 32.31 4.03 31.22
CA THR A 332 31.46 3.96 30.03
C THR A 332 31.19 5.31 29.40
N ARG A 333 31.53 6.41 30.07
CA ARG A 333 31.22 7.80 29.69
C ARG A 333 31.47 8.12 28.21
N VAL A 334 32.72 7.91 27.77
CA VAL A 334 33.09 8.25 26.39
C VAL A 334 32.28 7.43 25.36
N LYS A 335 32.13 6.13 25.61
CA LYS A 335 31.35 5.25 24.74
C LYS A 335 29.89 5.66 24.70
N ALA A 336 29.30 5.98 25.84
CA ALA A 336 27.91 6.45 25.92
C ALA A 336 27.71 7.78 25.20
N LEU A 337 28.60 8.74 25.38
CA LEU A 337 28.54 10.04 24.68
C LEU A 337 28.66 9.85 23.16
N VAL A 338 29.64 9.09 22.69
CA VAL A 338 29.84 8.84 21.25
C VAL A 338 28.61 8.15 20.65
N LEU A 339 28.09 7.12 21.32
CA LEU A 339 26.88 6.42 20.83
C LEU A 339 25.66 7.36 20.80
N THR A 340 25.44 8.13 21.85
CA THR A 340 24.31 9.08 21.92
C THR A 340 24.41 10.13 20.81
N VAL A 341 25.59 10.78 20.66
CA VAL A 341 25.79 11.77 19.59
C VAL A 341 25.56 11.15 18.21
N PHE A 342 26.05 9.94 18.00
CA PHE A 342 25.89 9.23 16.75
C PHE A 342 24.40 8.90 16.46
N LEU A 343 23.67 8.38 17.45
CA LEU A 343 22.24 8.09 17.28
C LEU A 343 21.40 9.35 17.04
N VAL A 344 21.71 10.44 17.78
CA VAL A 344 21.07 11.74 17.55
C VAL A 344 21.39 12.24 16.13
N PHE A 345 22.65 12.16 15.69
CA PHE A 345 23.04 12.53 14.34
C PHE A 345 22.24 11.76 13.29
N LEU A 346 22.14 10.43 13.40
CA LEU A 346 21.34 9.61 12.47
C LEU A 346 19.88 10.03 12.46
N THR A 347 19.34 10.40 13.62
CA THR A 347 17.92 10.75 13.77
C THR A 347 17.56 12.09 13.14
N ILE A 348 18.44 13.09 13.27
CA ILE A 348 18.13 14.46 12.82
C ILE A 348 18.60 14.76 11.39
N MET A 349 19.34 13.85 10.75
CA MET A 349 19.88 14.07 9.41
C MET A 349 19.04 13.38 8.33
N PRO A 350 18.53 14.11 7.31
CA PRO A 350 17.83 13.55 6.16
C PRO A 350 18.64 12.49 5.40
N LEU A 351 19.96 12.57 5.45
CA LEU A 351 20.88 11.62 4.83
C LEU A 351 20.59 10.18 5.23
N THR A 352 20.28 9.93 6.52
CA THR A 352 19.98 8.57 7.01
C THR A 352 18.74 7.99 6.31
N SER A 353 17.66 8.76 6.25
CA SER A 353 16.47 8.36 5.52
C SER A 353 16.74 8.17 4.03
N ARG A 354 17.54 9.08 3.42
CA ARG A 354 17.88 8.96 1.99
C ARG A 354 18.67 7.69 1.67
N ILE A 355 19.61 7.29 2.53
CA ILE A 355 20.40 6.07 2.36
C ILE A 355 19.54 4.82 2.60
N LEU A 356 18.74 4.79 3.67
CA LEU A 356 18.06 3.59 4.11
C LEU A 356 16.70 3.36 3.44
N VAL A 357 16.00 4.43 3.03
CA VAL A 357 14.64 4.38 2.49
C VAL A 357 14.45 5.17 1.20
N PHE A 358 15.53 5.62 0.59
CA PHE A 358 15.58 6.35 -0.69
C PHE A 358 14.79 7.67 -0.75
N THR A 359 14.21 8.12 0.37
CA THR A 359 13.48 9.40 0.48
C THR A 359 13.96 10.21 1.69
N LYS A 360 13.75 11.55 1.69
CA LYS A 360 14.15 12.41 2.81
C LYS A 360 13.23 12.30 4.03
N HIS A 361 11.98 11.91 3.81
CA HIS A 361 10.89 12.06 4.76
C HIS A 361 10.19 10.75 5.11
N SER A 362 10.85 9.60 4.93
CA SER A 362 10.36 8.33 5.45
C SER A 362 11.25 7.86 6.60
N TYR A 363 10.63 7.42 7.67
CA TYR A 363 11.31 7.07 8.93
C TYR A 363 11.14 5.59 9.29
N ARG A 364 10.82 4.76 8.32
CA ARG A 364 10.56 3.32 8.49
C ARG A 364 11.76 2.55 9.04
N TRP A 365 12.96 3.12 9.01
CA TRP A 365 14.21 2.56 9.51
C TRP A 365 14.41 2.71 11.04
N THR A 366 13.57 3.48 11.74
CA THR A 366 13.78 3.80 13.17
C THR A 366 13.60 2.61 14.12
N PHE A 367 13.05 1.47 13.64
CA PHE A 367 13.06 0.21 14.39
C PHE A 367 14.46 -0.21 14.88
N MET A 368 15.49 0.13 14.12
CA MET A 368 16.89 -0.16 14.50
C MET A 368 17.30 0.61 15.76
N ILE A 369 16.83 1.87 15.87
CA ILE A 369 17.10 2.70 17.07
C ILE A 369 16.33 2.12 18.25
N CYS A 370 15.03 1.85 18.09
CA CYS A 370 14.20 1.25 19.14
C CYS A 370 14.78 -0.09 19.66
N PHE A 371 15.34 -0.90 18.76
CA PHE A 371 15.99 -2.16 19.14
C PHE A 371 17.26 -1.93 19.99
N VAL A 372 18.07 -0.92 19.65
CA VAL A 372 19.26 -0.54 20.42
C VAL A 372 18.87 0.09 21.76
N GLU A 373 17.84 0.92 21.81
CA GLU A 373 17.33 1.50 23.06
C GLU A 373 16.90 0.42 24.04
N ALA A 374 16.17 -0.59 23.59
CA ALA A 374 15.79 -1.73 24.41
C ALA A 374 17.00 -2.47 24.98
N LEU A 375 18.07 -2.67 24.19
CA LEU A 375 19.32 -3.24 24.68
C LEU A 375 19.97 -2.36 25.77
N VAL A 376 20.01 -1.05 25.56
CA VAL A 376 20.63 -0.10 26.50
C VAL A 376 19.84 -0.07 27.82
N ILE A 377 18.51 -0.13 27.77
CA ILE A 377 17.64 -0.27 28.96
C ILE A 377 17.99 -1.55 29.73
N GLY A 378 18.09 -2.69 29.06
CA GLY A 378 18.42 -3.96 29.69
C GLY A 378 19.79 -3.95 30.35
N CYS A 379 20.82 -3.46 29.66
CA CYS A 379 22.17 -3.31 30.20
C CYS A 379 22.21 -2.42 31.44
N PHE A 380 21.49 -1.31 31.40
CA PHE A 380 21.35 -0.39 32.52
C PHE A 380 20.72 -1.06 33.74
N LEU A 381 19.60 -1.69 33.57
CA LEU A 381 18.86 -2.35 34.65
C LEU A 381 19.70 -3.49 35.24
N GLN A 382 20.38 -4.27 34.41
CA GLN A 382 21.24 -5.36 34.88
C GLN A 382 22.37 -4.82 35.75
N GLU A 383 23.05 -3.72 35.33
CA GLU A 383 24.10 -3.10 36.14
C GLU A 383 23.56 -2.52 37.45
N VAL A 384 22.42 -1.80 37.41
CA VAL A 384 21.83 -1.21 38.62
C VAL A 384 21.41 -2.27 39.64
N PHE A 385 20.86 -3.39 39.18
CA PHE A 385 20.44 -4.47 40.08
C PHE A 385 21.63 -5.23 40.67
N ARG A 386 22.77 -5.31 39.94
CA ARG A 386 23.96 -6.00 40.38
C ARG A 386 24.84 -5.11 41.27
N GLU A 387 25.22 -3.93 40.78
CA GLU A 387 26.25 -3.08 41.44
C GLU A 387 25.68 -2.23 42.56
N LYS A 388 24.38 -1.82 42.48
CA LYS A 388 23.70 -0.97 43.48
C LYS A 388 24.46 0.28 43.87
N ASN A 389 25.21 0.85 42.91
CA ASN A 389 26.00 2.06 43.15
C ASN A 389 25.07 3.28 43.24
N ARG A 390 24.59 3.55 44.48
CA ARG A 390 23.64 4.61 44.78
C ARG A 390 24.06 5.96 44.16
N LYS A 391 25.33 6.35 44.33
CA LYS A 391 25.80 7.66 43.87
C LYS A 391 25.65 7.81 42.36
N THR A 392 26.11 6.83 41.58
CA THR A 392 26.05 6.85 40.13
C THR A 392 24.60 6.78 39.63
N VAL A 393 23.77 5.97 40.25
CA VAL A 393 22.34 5.84 39.91
C VAL A 393 21.59 7.15 40.15
N LEU A 394 21.76 7.77 41.34
CA LEU A 394 21.06 9.02 41.66
C LEU A 394 21.56 10.19 40.78
N THR A 395 22.89 10.31 40.60
CA THR A 395 23.42 11.37 39.72
C THR A 395 22.95 11.18 38.27
N GLY A 396 22.91 9.94 37.79
CA GLY A 396 22.35 9.62 36.45
C GLY A 396 20.86 9.92 36.37
N SER A 397 20.10 9.60 37.41
CA SER A 397 18.67 9.89 37.45
C SER A 397 18.38 11.39 37.47
N ILE A 398 19.13 12.19 38.23
CA ILE A 398 19.01 13.66 38.20
C ILE A 398 19.32 14.21 36.80
N LEU A 399 20.42 13.72 36.19
CA LEU A 399 20.77 14.11 34.82
C LEU A 399 19.66 13.74 33.83
N ALA A 400 19.05 12.57 33.96
CA ALA A 400 17.91 12.16 33.14
C ALA A 400 16.71 13.12 33.27
N ILE A 401 16.36 13.53 34.49
CA ILE A 401 15.32 14.51 34.73
C ILE A 401 15.63 15.85 34.05
N VAL A 402 16.88 16.33 34.19
CA VAL A 402 17.31 17.58 33.54
C VAL A 402 17.20 17.48 32.01
N ILE A 403 17.67 16.38 31.43
CA ILE A 403 17.61 16.15 29.99
C ILE A 403 16.13 16.09 29.53
N CYS A 404 15.30 15.28 30.16
CA CYS A 404 13.88 15.17 29.82
C CYS A 404 13.15 16.50 29.98
N GLY A 405 13.39 17.22 31.09
CA GLY A 405 12.81 18.55 31.32
C GLY A 405 13.21 19.54 30.25
N GLY A 406 14.49 19.53 29.85
CA GLY A 406 14.99 20.37 28.75
C GLY A 406 14.37 20.02 27.40
N LEU A 407 14.25 18.73 27.07
CA LEU A 407 13.60 18.28 25.84
C LEU A 407 12.11 18.60 25.81
N LEU A 408 11.39 18.43 26.93
CA LEU A 408 9.99 18.81 27.04
C LEU A 408 9.81 20.33 26.89
N ALA A 409 10.63 21.14 27.57
CA ALA A 409 10.58 22.60 27.42
C ALA A 409 10.88 23.02 25.98
N TRP A 410 11.86 22.39 25.36
CA TRP A 410 12.19 22.63 23.95
C TRP A 410 11.04 22.24 23.02
N MET A 411 10.41 21.08 23.24
CA MET A 411 9.22 20.64 22.48
C MET A 411 8.11 21.71 22.49
N TYR A 412 7.82 22.31 23.64
CA TYR A 412 6.81 23.38 23.77
C TYR A 412 7.23 24.72 23.13
N SER A 413 8.50 24.89 22.75
CA SER A 413 8.94 26.07 22.02
C SER A 413 8.60 26.06 20.51
N PHE A 414 8.23 24.91 19.95
CA PHE A 414 7.86 24.80 18.54
C PHE A 414 6.40 25.25 18.32
N LYS A 415 6.22 26.36 17.60
CA LYS A 415 4.89 26.96 17.35
C LYS A 415 3.96 26.10 16.47
N ASN A 416 4.54 25.20 15.67
CA ASN A 416 3.85 24.45 14.61
C ASN A 416 3.42 23.04 15.04
N ILE A 417 3.53 22.72 16.33
CA ILE A 417 3.03 21.48 16.92
C ILE A 417 2.25 21.80 18.18
N LYS A 418 1.31 20.94 18.54
CA LYS A 418 0.48 21.09 19.76
C LYS A 418 0.63 19.85 20.65
N PRO A 419 1.59 19.85 21.60
CA PRO A 419 1.76 18.72 22.51
C PRO A 419 0.53 18.54 23.43
N ASP A 420 0.11 17.29 23.64
CA ASP A 420 -0.96 16.97 24.58
C ASP A 420 -0.47 17.12 26.02
N HIS A 421 -1.14 17.95 26.78
CA HIS A 421 -0.81 18.21 28.19
C HIS A 421 -1.04 17.01 29.10
N LYS A 422 -2.03 16.16 28.82
CA LYS A 422 -2.30 14.95 29.60
C LYS A 422 -1.20 13.92 29.40
N VAL A 423 -0.78 13.72 28.17
CA VAL A 423 0.35 12.84 27.83
C VAL A 423 1.64 13.37 28.45
N THR A 424 1.88 14.67 28.35
CA THR A 424 3.04 15.32 28.98
C THR A 424 3.03 15.13 30.50
N ALA A 425 1.89 15.28 31.17
CA ALA A 425 1.76 15.03 32.59
C ALA A 425 2.03 13.56 32.95
N GLY A 426 1.57 12.62 32.13
CA GLY A 426 1.89 11.19 32.26
C GLY A 426 3.38 10.91 32.18
N VAL A 427 4.07 11.50 31.20
CA VAL A 427 5.54 11.41 31.06
C VAL A 427 6.24 11.94 32.30
N ILE A 428 5.84 13.11 32.82
CA ILE A 428 6.40 13.68 34.05
C ILE A 428 6.11 12.76 35.24
N GLY A 429 4.92 12.17 35.30
CA GLY A 429 4.56 11.19 36.32
C GLY A 429 5.50 9.98 36.33
N PHE A 430 5.74 9.36 35.20
CA PHE A 430 6.69 8.24 35.08
C PHE A 430 8.14 8.64 35.41
N LEU A 431 8.57 9.83 35.01
CA LEU A 431 9.90 10.37 35.39
C LEU A 431 10.03 10.45 36.92
N ALA A 432 9.00 10.95 37.62
CA ALA A 432 8.99 11.06 39.09
C ALA A 432 8.97 9.66 39.73
N VAL A 433 8.14 8.74 39.23
CA VAL A 433 8.05 7.37 39.74
C VAL A 433 9.40 6.65 39.62
N TYR A 434 10.06 6.72 38.47
CA TYR A 434 11.38 6.11 38.27
C TYR A 434 12.43 6.75 39.19
N LEU A 435 12.45 8.08 39.33
CA LEU A 435 13.37 8.76 40.22
C LEU A 435 13.24 8.25 41.68
N ILE A 436 11.99 8.20 42.17
CA ILE A 436 11.67 7.71 43.52
C ILE A 436 12.09 6.23 43.66
N LEU A 437 11.74 5.42 42.65
CA LEU A 437 12.01 3.99 42.66
C LEU A 437 13.53 3.69 42.70
N PHE A 438 14.31 4.42 41.90
CA PHE A 438 15.78 4.30 41.93
C PHE A 438 16.40 4.86 43.21
N ALA A 439 15.87 5.97 43.73
CA ALA A 439 16.34 6.53 45.00
C ALA A 439 16.07 5.58 46.16
N VAL A 440 14.88 5.04 46.28
CA VAL A 440 14.51 4.11 47.37
C VAL A 440 15.16 2.73 47.17
N GLY A 441 15.07 2.18 45.96
CA GLY A 441 15.55 0.85 45.59
C GLY A 441 17.07 0.69 45.78
N THR A 442 17.85 1.77 45.63
CA THR A 442 19.31 1.74 45.84
C THR A 442 19.71 2.15 47.27
N SER A 443 18.82 2.71 48.08
CA SER A 443 19.11 3.21 49.45
C SER A 443 18.63 2.27 50.54
N VAL A 444 17.51 1.59 50.37
CA VAL A 444 16.84 0.81 51.37
C VAL A 444 17.12 -0.68 51.21
N LYS A 445 17.95 -1.28 52.05
CA LYS A 445 18.35 -2.70 51.96
C LYS A 445 17.16 -3.68 51.91
N LYS A 446 16.07 -3.40 52.63
CA LYS A 446 14.85 -4.24 52.60
C LYS A 446 14.17 -4.28 51.22
N MET A 447 14.34 -3.22 50.44
CA MET A 447 13.72 -3.11 49.13
C MET A 447 14.51 -3.88 48.05
N TYR A 448 15.75 -4.28 48.28
CA TYR A 448 16.62 -4.90 47.26
C TYR A 448 16.04 -6.15 46.57
N ARG A 449 15.18 -6.90 47.27
CA ARG A 449 14.51 -8.09 46.70
C ARG A 449 13.40 -7.75 45.74
N ILE A 450 12.61 -6.74 46.07
CA ILE A 450 11.41 -6.37 45.30
C ILE A 450 11.70 -5.29 44.27
N PHE A 451 12.82 -4.58 44.41
CA PHE A 451 13.20 -3.48 43.51
C PHE A 451 13.22 -3.85 42.02
N PRO A 452 13.86 -4.96 41.58
CA PRO A 452 13.82 -5.35 40.16
C PRO A 452 12.41 -5.64 39.65
N ALA A 453 11.58 -6.31 40.44
CA ALA A 453 10.20 -6.58 40.06
C ALA A 453 9.34 -5.31 40.01
N ALA A 454 9.59 -4.36 40.95
CA ALA A 454 8.91 -3.07 40.94
C ALA A 454 9.26 -2.24 39.70
N VAL A 455 10.55 -2.22 39.28
CA VAL A 455 10.98 -1.55 38.04
C VAL A 455 10.32 -2.19 36.84
N LEU A 456 10.27 -3.52 36.76
CA LEU A 456 9.62 -4.24 35.67
C LEU A 456 8.13 -3.93 35.60
N LEU A 457 7.45 -3.87 36.75
CA LEU A 457 6.04 -3.51 36.83
C LEU A 457 5.79 -2.09 36.32
N VAL A 458 6.61 -1.11 36.74
CA VAL A 458 6.49 0.27 36.28
C VAL A 458 6.74 0.36 34.76
N LEU A 459 7.71 -0.39 34.23
CA LEU A 459 7.95 -0.46 32.81
C LEU A 459 6.71 -1.02 32.06
N ILE A 460 6.12 -2.11 32.55
CA ILE A 460 4.89 -2.67 31.95
C ILE A 460 3.76 -1.65 31.98
N CYS A 461 3.58 -0.93 33.09
CA CYS A 461 2.56 0.13 33.18
C CYS A 461 2.86 1.29 32.22
N GLU A 462 4.12 1.68 32.07
CA GLU A 462 4.54 2.69 31.10
C GLU A 462 4.23 2.25 29.66
N LEU A 463 4.67 1.04 29.26
CA LEU A 463 4.40 0.49 27.93
C LEU A 463 2.90 0.42 27.66
N PHE A 464 2.10 0.00 28.64
CA PHE A 464 0.64 0.01 28.51
C PHE A 464 0.10 1.42 28.23
N VAL A 465 0.50 2.41 29.03
CA VAL A 465 0.01 3.79 28.89
C VAL A 465 0.47 4.42 27.56
N LEU A 466 1.68 4.09 27.10
CA LEU A 466 2.20 4.58 25.84
C LEU A 466 1.51 3.97 24.61
N ASP A 467 1.08 2.71 24.69
CA ASP A 467 0.60 1.96 23.54
C ASP A 467 -0.91 1.86 23.45
N TYR A 468 -1.61 1.89 24.61
CA TYR A 468 -3.05 1.73 24.66
C TYR A 468 -3.81 2.74 23.78
N PRO A 469 -3.50 4.05 23.78
CA PRO A 469 -4.19 5.00 22.91
C PRO A 469 -3.96 4.73 21.42
N SER A 470 -2.77 4.25 21.05
CA SER A 470 -2.42 3.93 19.67
C SER A 470 -3.25 2.79 19.06
N LEU A 471 -3.89 1.97 19.89
CA LEU A 471 -4.76 0.87 19.46
C LEU A 471 -6.24 1.17 19.70
N TRP A 472 -6.57 1.82 20.83
CA TRP A 472 -7.95 2.00 21.25
C TRP A 472 -8.63 3.25 20.69
N HIS A 473 -7.90 4.35 20.56
CA HIS A 473 -8.47 5.63 20.10
C HIS A 473 -8.45 5.82 18.60
N ARG A 474 -7.86 4.91 17.86
CA ARG A 474 -7.92 4.91 16.40
C ARG A 474 -9.24 4.33 15.89
N GLU A 475 -9.69 4.83 14.74
CA GLU A 475 -10.90 4.30 14.10
C GLU A 475 -10.67 2.85 13.63
N SER A 476 -11.62 2.00 13.91
CA SER A 476 -11.60 0.58 13.53
C SER A 476 -13.04 0.09 13.35
N PRO A 477 -13.36 -0.63 12.28
CA PRO A 477 -14.68 -1.20 12.09
C PRO A 477 -14.89 -2.38 13.06
N THR A 478 -16.14 -2.65 13.40
CA THR A 478 -16.50 -3.91 14.06
C THR A 478 -16.30 -5.09 13.11
N ARG A 479 -16.17 -6.30 13.65
CA ARG A 479 -16.10 -7.51 12.82
C ARG A 479 -17.35 -7.72 11.95
N ASN A 480 -18.50 -7.26 12.41
CA ASN A 480 -19.73 -7.28 11.63
C ASN A 480 -19.67 -6.30 10.46
N GLN A 481 -19.22 -5.05 10.72
CA GLN A 481 -19.04 -4.05 9.66
C GLN A 481 -18.04 -4.51 8.61
N VAL A 482 -16.93 -5.12 9.00
CA VAL A 482 -15.98 -5.70 8.03
C VAL A 482 -16.66 -6.76 7.16
N ALA A 483 -17.56 -7.54 7.72
CA ALA A 483 -18.26 -8.58 6.96
C ALA A 483 -19.39 -8.03 6.07
N THR A 484 -20.01 -6.90 6.43
CA THR A 484 -21.22 -6.36 5.76
C THR A 484 -21.01 -5.03 5.06
N GLU A 485 -20.51 -4.00 5.76
CA GLU A 485 -20.46 -2.63 5.23
C GLU A 485 -19.17 -2.30 4.50
N TYR A 486 -18.03 -2.87 4.95
CA TYR A 486 -16.72 -2.52 4.42
C TYR A 486 -16.22 -3.49 3.34
N TYR A 487 -16.55 -4.78 3.46
CA TYR A 487 -16.15 -5.81 2.49
C TYR A 487 -17.31 -6.60 1.94
N ASN A 488 -18.52 -6.22 2.28
CA ASN A 488 -19.76 -6.62 1.65
C ASN A 488 -20.81 -5.52 1.88
N ASP A 489 -20.79 -4.53 1.06
CA ASP A 489 -21.71 -3.39 1.07
C ASP A 489 -22.93 -3.62 0.17
N GLY A 490 -23.27 -4.86 -0.07
CA GLY A 490 -24.31 -5.29 -1.02
C GLY A 490 -23.76 -5.65 -2.40
N THR A 491 -22.51 -5.32 -2.69
CA THR A 491 -21.87 -5.63 -3.98
C THR A 491 -21.76 -7.14 -4.19
N LYS A 492 -21.44 -7.93 -3.16
CA LYS A 492 -21.34 -9.40 -3.30
C LYS A 492 -22.64 -10.08 -3.70
N GLU A 493 -23.75 -9.63 -3.14
CA GLU A 493 -25.06 -10.13 -3.49
C GLU A 493 -25.42 -9.79 -4.94
N ALA A 494 -25.10 -8.55 -5.37
CA ALA A 494 -25.27 -8.13 -6.76
C ALA A 494 -24.36 -8.95 -7.71
N VAL A 495 -23.10 -9.15 -7.36
CA VAL A 495 -22.16 -9.98 -8.13
C VAL A 495 -22.61 -11.44 -8.17
N ALA A 496 -23.14 -11.99 -7.07
CA ALA A 496 -23.67 -13.35 -7.05
C ALA A 496 -24.88 -13.49 -7.97
N MET A 497 -25.81 -12.53 -7.96
CA MET A 497 -26.94 -12.50 -8.86
C MET A 497 -26.49 -12.50 -10.33
N LEU A 498 -25.51 -11.66 -10.68
CA LEU A 498 -24.97 -11.60 -12.03
C LEU A 498 -24.34 -12.92 -12.46
N LYS A 499 -23.52 -13.55 -11.61
CA LYS A 499 -22.89 -14.85 -11.91
C LYS A 499 -23.87 -16.01 -12.04
N GLU A 500 -25.08 -15.90 -11.50
CA GLU A 500 -26.14 -16.88 -11.71
C GLU A 500 -26.87 -16.69 -13.06
N GLN A 501 -26.80 -15.48 -13.62
CA GLN A 501 -27.50 -15.12 -14.87
C GLN A 501 -26.56 -15.13 -16.08
N ASP A 502 -25.26 -14.89 -15.85
CA ASP A 502 -24.25 -14.70 -16.90
C ASP A 502 -22.94 -15.33 -16.48
N ASP A 503 -22.50 -16.36 -17.20
CA ASP A 503 -21.26 -17.08 -17.01
C ASP A 503 -20.12 -16.61 -17.94
N SER A 504 -20.37 -15.57 -18.77
CA SER A 504 -19.37 -14.99 -19.64
C SER A 504 -18.27 -14.23 -18.88
N VAL A 505 -17.18 -13.91 -19.56
CA VAL A 505 -16.11 -13.06 -19.01
C VAL A 505 -16.47 -11.59 -19.21
N TYR A 506 -16.63 -10.86 -18.14
CA TYR A 506 -16.95 -9.42 -18.15
C TYR A 506 -16.31 -8.67 -16.99
N ARG A 507 -16.30 -7.34 -17.07
CA ARG A 507 -16.00 -6.45 -15.94
C ARG A 507 -17.25 -5.79 -15.41
N ILE A 508 -17.15 -5.38 -14.15
CA ILE A 508 -18.18 -4.65 -13.42
C ILE A 508 -17.63 -3.32 -12.96
N GLU A 509 -18.40 -2.29 -13.12
CA GLU A 509 -18.16 -0.97 -12.62
C GLU A 509 -19.20 -0.56 -11.58
N LYS A 510 -18.90 0.46 -10.76
CA LYS A 510 -19.79 0.94 -9.70
C LYS A 510 -19.88 2.46 -9.69
N SER A 511 -21.07 2.98 -9.39
CA SER A 511 -21.30 4.42 -9.16
C SER A 511 -20.97 4.87 -7.74
N TYR A 512 -20.49 3.99 -6.89
CA TYR A 512 -20.18 4.28 -5.48
C TYR A 512 -18.82 3.69 -5.10
N THR A 513 -18.16 4.37 -4.19
CA THR A 513 -16.89 3.89 -3.65
C THR A 513 -17.14 2.95 -2.47
N SER A 514 -16.60 1.74 -2.54
CA SER A 514 -16.53 0.83 -1.40
C SER A 514 -15.49 1.32 -0.39
N ALA A 515 -15.45 0.67 0.76
CA ALA A 515 -14.48 1.00 1.79
C ALA A 515 -13.02 0.70 1.38
N SER A 516 -12.80 -0.05 0.32
CA SER A 516 -11.48 -0.36 -0.25
C SER A 516 -11.49 -0.14 -1.76
N GLU A 517 -10.49 0.56 -2.26
CA GLU A 517 -10.23 0.71 -3.70
C GLU A 517 -9.81 -0.60 -4.38
N ASN A 518 -9.48 -1.61 -3.58
CA ASN A 518 -9.23 -2.98 -4.02
C ASN A 518 -10.43 -3.89 -3.79
N ASP A 519 -11.62 -3.38 -3.93
CA ASP A 519 -12.85 -4.13 -3.62
C ASP A 519 -13.11 -5.28 -4.60
N GLY A 520 -12.69 -5.20 -5.85
CA GLY A 520 -12.68 -6.35 -6.76
C GLY A 520 -11.95 -7.56 -6.17
N MET A 521 -10.80 -7.34 -5.49
CA MET A 521 -10.05 -8.39 -4.79
C MET A 521 -10.81 -8.97 -3.60
N SER A 522 -11.51 -8.12 -2.84
CA SER A 522 -12.20 -8.54 -1.61
C SER A 522 -13.63 -9.04 -1.85
N GLN A 523 -14.29 -8.58 -2.88
CA GLN A 523 -15.68 -8.89 -3.20
C GLN A 523 -15.82 -9.87 -4.38
N GLY A 524 -14.71 -10.21 -5.06
CA GLY A 524 -14.64 -11.33 -6.00
C GLY A 524 -15.26 -11.07 -7.38
N TYR A 525 -15.07 -9.87 -7.93
CA TYR A 525 -15.45 -9.51 -9.29
C TYR A 525 -14.29 -8.89 -10.07
N ASN A 526 -14.37 -8.90 -11.39
CA ASN A 526 -13.41 -8.24 -12.26
C ASN A 526 -13.77 -6.74 -12.32
N GLY A 527 -12.97 -5.92 -11.63
CA GLY A 527 -13.17 -4.48 -11.57
C GLY A 527 -12.23 -3.73 -12.52
N LEU A 528 -12.12 -2.42 -12.29
CA LEU A 528 -11.24 -1.53 -13.05
C LEU A 528 -10.22 -0.83 -12.15
N SER A 529 -10.54 -0.65 -10.88
CA SER A 529 -9.73 0.10 -9.92
C SER A 529 -8.70 -0.76 -9.21
N VAL A 530 -7.54 -0.17 -8.86
CA VAL A 530 -6.51 -0.81 -8.05
C VAL A 530 -5.70 0.21 -7.26
N TYR A 531 -5.46 -0.10 -5.98
CA TYR A 531 -4.57 0.66 -5.12
C TYR A 531 -3.39 -0.23 -4.68
N MET A 532 -2.24 -0.08 -5.36
CA MET A 532 -1.03 -0.86 -5.09
C MET A 532 0.21 0.02 -5.21
N SER A 533 1.25 -0.30 -4.42
CA SER A 533 2.49 0.50 -4.39
C SER A 533 3.38 0.33 -5.61
N THR A 534 3.15 -0.67 -6.44
CA THR A 534 3.96 -1.02 -7.62
C THR A 534 3.08 -1.31 -8.82
N ASN A 535 2.14 -0.40 -9.11
CA ASN A 535 1.37 -0.47 -10.35
C ASN A 535 2.30 -0.37 -11.56
N PRO A 536 2.06 -1.15 -12.62
CA PRO A 536 2.82 -1.05 -13.87
C PRO A 536 2.82 0.39 -14.40
N ALA A 537 3.95 0.84 -14.91
CA ALA A 537 4.05 2.19 -15.49
C ALA A 537 3.14 2.35 -16.71
N SER A 538 2.95 1.29 -17.49
CA SER A 538 2.01 1.23 -18.61
C SER A 538 0.55 1.41 -18.16
N LEU A 539 0.13 0.82 -17.03
CA LEU A 539 -1.22 1.05 -16.49
C LEU A 539 -1.44 2.51 -16.10
N VAL A 540 -0.43 3.14 -15.51
CA VAL A 540 -0.49 4.58 -15.19
C VAL A 540 -0.49 5.43 -16.46
N ALA A 541 0.24 5.02 -17.51
CA ALA A 541 0.24 5.70 -18.82
C ALA A 541 -1.13 5.59 -19.51
N TYR A 542 -1.72 4.39 -19.54
CA TYR A 542 -3.07 4.17 -20.04
C TYR A 542 -4.09 5.09 -19.37
N HIS A 543 -4.05 5.18 -18.04
CA HIS A 543 -4.89 6.09 -17.29
C HIS A 543 -4.69 7.58 -17.61
N LYS A 544 -3.44 8.00 -17.80
CA LYS A 544 -3.14 9.37 -18.21
C LYS A 544 -3.61 9.68 -19.62
N MET A 545 -3.63 8.66 -20.48
CA MET A 545 -4.07 8.81 -21.86
C MET A 545 -5.59 9.00 -21.94
N TYR A 546 -6.33 8.25 -21.14
CA TYR A 546 -7.78 8.09 -21.27
C TYR A 546 -8.58 8.43 -20.00
N GLY A 547 -7.96 8.60 -18.85
CA GLY A 547 -8.59 8.85 -17.56
C GLY A 547 -8.41 10.28 -17.07
N PRO A 548 -8.95 10.63 -15.89
CA PRO A 548 -8.80 11.94 -15.28
C PRO A 548 -7.35 12.18 -14.81
N GLU A 549 -6.88 13.42 -14.92
CA GLU A 549 -5.49 13.83 -14.61
C GLU A 549 -5.05 13.67 -13.15
N THR A 550 -5.95 13.35 -12.23
CA THR A 550 -5.72 13.45 -10.78
C THR A 550 -5.08 12.23 -10.13
N LEU A 551 -4.71 11.21 -10.87
CA LEU A 551 -4.27 9.92 -10.33
C LEU A 551 -2.80 9.89 -9.90
N SER A 552 -2.56 9.35 -8.72
CA SER A 552 -1.21 9.02 -8.26
C SER A 552 -0.76 7.69 -8.89
N GLY A 553 0.56 7.51 -9.07
CA GLY A 553 1.10 6.23 -9.55
C GLY A 553 0.81 4.99 -8.67
N ASN A 554 0.20 5.19 -7.50
CA ASN A 554 -0.19 4.11 -6.57
C ASN A 554 -1.68 3.75 -6.67
N PHE A 555 -2.51 4.65 -7.17
CA PHE A 555 -3.95 4.50 -7.23
C PHE A 555 -4.42 4.74 -8.67
N VAL A 556 -5.20 3.80 -9.15
CA VAL A 556 -5.80 3.81 -10.48
C VAL A 556 -7.26 3.51 -10.31
N ASP A 557 -8.10 4.48 -10.63
CA ASP A 557 -9.55 4.39 -10.59
C ASP A 557 -10.12 4.77 -11.95
N PHE A 558 -10.99 3.93 -12.49
CA PHE A 558 -11.77 4.21 -13.66
C PHE A 558 -13.17 4.62 -13.23
N ASN A 559 -13.47 5.89 -13.35
CA ASN A 559 -14.84 6.37 -13.23
C ASN A 559 -15.63 6.11 -14.52
N MET A 560 -16.92 5.84 -14.37
CA MET A 560 -17.87 5.61 -15.45
C MET A 560 -18.19 6.83 -16.31
N ASP A 561 -17.33 7.79 -16.38
CA ASP A 561 -17.62 9.02 -17.09
C ASP A 561 -17.66 8.78 -18.62
N ASP A 562 -17.09 7.65 -19.09
CA ASP A 562 -17.08 7.28 -20.51
C ASP A 562 -17.57 5.83 -20.72
N TYR A 563 -18.86 5.70 -21.03
CA TYR A 563 -19.51 4.39 -21.23
C TYR A 563 -19.01 3.63 -22.47
N ILE A 564 -18.46 4.32 -23.46
CA ILE A 564 -17.85 3.69 -24.64
C ILE A 564 -16.49 3.11 -24.29
N ARG A 565 -15.67 3.83 -23.54
CA ARG A 565 -14.39 3.32 -23.08
C ARG A 565 -14.55 2.16 -22.13
N SER A 566 -15.51 2.25 -21.22
CA SER A 566 -15.89 1.11 -20.37
C SER A 566 -16.29 -0.10 -21.23
N SER A 567 -17.00 0.13 -22.33
CA SER A 567 -17.38 -0.92 -23.29
C SER A 567 -16.17 -1.57 -23.97
N LEU A 568 -15.21 -0.77 -24.41
CA LEU A 568 -13.92 -1.25 -24.99
C LEU A 568 -13.13 -2.13 -24.01
N LEU A 569 -13.30 -1.90 -22.71
CA LEU A 569 -12.68 -2.69 -21.64
C LEU A 569 -13.49 -3.94 -21.24
N GLY A 570 -14.62 -4.20 -21.90
CA GLY A 570 -15.53 -5.31 -21.59
C GLY A 570 -16.33 -5.12 -20.29
N THR A 571 -16.57 -3.85 -19.91
CA THR A 571 -17.44 -3.54 -18.75
C THR A 571 -18.90 -3.67 -19.13
N LYS A 572 -19.48 -4.80 -18.74
CA LYS A 572 -20.85 -5.15 -19.10
C LYS A 572 -21.87 -4.62 -18.10
N TYR A 573 -21.55 -4.63 -16.83
CA TYR A 573 -22.49 -4.30 -15.77
C TYR A 573 -22.06 -3.11 -14.94
N LEU A 574 -23.08 -2.34 -14.54
CA LEU A 574 -22.99 -1.25 -13.59
C LEU A 574 -23.78 -1.60 -12.33
N ILE A 575 -23.13 -1.55 -11.14
CA ILE A 575 -23.79 -1.66 -9.85
C ILE A 575 -23.88 -0.27 -9.22
N THR A 576 -25.08 0.13 -8.78
CA THR A 576 -25.32 1.48 -8.24
C THR A 576 -25.88 1.44 -6.82
N GLY A 577 -25.88 2.59 -6.16
CA GLY A 577 -26.65 2.82 -4.93
C GLY A 577 -28.16 2.80 -5.23
N THR A 578 -28.95 2.61 -4.19
CA THR A 578 -30.41 2.73 -4.29
C THR A 578 -30.79 4.18 -4.62
N GLY A 579 -31.66 4.35 -5.62
CA GLY A 579 -32.10 5.68 -6.05
C GLY A 579 -31.28 6.30 -7.17
N TYR A 580 -30.23 5.63 -7.66
CA TYR A 580 -29.54 6.07 -8.87
C TYR A 580 -30.40 5.78 -10.10
N HIS A 581 -30.63 6.80 -10.89
CA HIS A 581 -31.35 6.70 -12.17
C HIS A 581 -30.34 6.65 -13.31
N ALA A 582 -29.97 5.42 -13.71
CA ALA A 582 -29.08 5.24 -14.85
C ALA A 582 -29.70 5.81 -16.13
N PRO A 583 -28.91 6.44 -17.03
CA PRO A 583 -29.38 6.90 -18.32
C PRO A 583 -29.99 5.72 -19.13
N GLN A 584 -31.33 5.72 -19.34
CA GLN A 584 -32.07 4.57 -19.91
C GLN A 584 -31.66 4.21 -21.33
N LYS A 585 -31.08 5.15 -22.08
CA LYS A 585 -30.57 4.90 -23.43
C LYS A 585 -29.27 4.10 -23.45
N ILE A 586 -28.54 4.10 -22.34
CA ILE A 586 -27.27 3.42 -22.22
C ILE A 586 -27.41 2.16 -21.37
N TYR A 587 -28.23 2.22 -20.32
CA TYR A 587 -28.32 1.18 -19.32
C TYR A 587 -29.72 0.60 -19.21
N THR A 588 -29.81 -0.74 -19.23
CA THR A 588 -31.06 -1.47 -18.99
C THR A 588 -30.98 -2.13 -17.62
N SER A 589 -32.06 -1.99 -16.82
CA SER A 589 -32.10 -2.62 -15.48
C SER A 589 -32.11 -4.15 -15.61
N VAL A 590 -31.20 -4.80 -14.89
CA VAL A 590 -31.09 -6.26 -14.77
C VAL A 590 -31.82 -6.76 -13.51
N GLY A 591 -31.86 -5.95 -12.46
CA GLY A 591 -32.49 -6.30 -11.19
C GLY A 591 -31.85 -5.59 -9.98
N GLU A 592 -32.23 -6.06 -8.80
CA GLU A 592 -31.73 -5.55 -7.53
C GLU A 592 -31.31 -6.70 -6.63
N ALA A 593 -30.14 -6.54 -5.97
CA ALA A 593 -29.67 -7.49 -4.98
C ALA A 593 -28.80 -6.78 -3.93
N GLY A 594 -28.84 -7.20 -2.68
CA GLY A 594 -28.04 -6.61 -1.60
C GLY A 594 -28.34 -5.13 -1.33
N GLY A 595 -29.52 -4.62 -1.73
CA GLY A 595 -29.83 -3.19 -1.67
C GLY A 595 -29.08 -2.36 -2.72
N ARG A 596 -28.68 -2.98 -3.83
CA ARG A 596 -28.04 -2.37 -4.99
C ARG A 596 -28.89 -2.57 -6.22
N SER A 597 -28.94 -1.57 -7.08
CA SER A 597 -29.53 -1.67 -8.41
C SER A 597 -28.44 -2.06 -9.40
N VAL A 598 -28.76 -2.94 -10.34
CA VAL A 598 -27.84 -3.50 -11.33
C VAL A 598 -28.34 -3.21 -12.72
N PHE A 599 -27.46 -2.69 -13.56
CA PHE A 599 -27.77 -2.33 -14.93
C PHE A 599 -26.78 -2.98 -15.90
N GLU A 600 -27.24 -3.29 -17.11
CA GLU A 600 -26.43 -3.75 -18.22
C GLU A 600 -26.17 -2.60 -19.19
N ASN A 601 -24.92 -2.41 -19.59
CA ASN A 601 -24.51 -1.45 -20.61
C ASN A 601 -24.87 -1.97 -22.00
N GLN A 602 -25.73 -1.25 -22.71
CA GLN A 602 -26.19 -1.62 -24.05
C GLN A 602 -25.13 -1.48 -25.14
N TYR A 603 -24.09 -0.70 -24.83
CA TYR A 603 -22.93 -0.48 -25.68
C TYR A 603 -21.77 -1.45 -25.42
N VAL A 604 -21.95 -2.46 -24.57
CA VAL A 604 -20.86 -3.39 -24.26
C VAL A 604 -20.36 -4.07 -25.53
N LEU A 605 -19.04 -4.10 -25.70
CA LEU A 605 -18.38 -4.88 -26.73
C LEU A 605 -18.05 -6.28 -26.19
N PRO A 606 -18.00 -7.30 -27.06
CA PRO A 606 -17.50 -8.61 -26.66
C PRO A 606 -16.10 -8.54 -26.03
N PHE A 607 -15.74 -9.51 -25.21
CA PHE A 607 -14.44 -9.57 -24.55
C PHE A 607 -13.30 -10.03 -25.51
N GLY A 608 -13.30 -9.45 -26.70
CA GLY A 608 -12.41 -9.58 -27.82
C GLY A 608 -13.13 -9.14 -29.11
N TYR A 609 -12.48 -8.31 -29.92
CA TYR A 609 -13.02 -7.76 -31.15
C TYR A 609 -11.90 -7.43 -32.13
N LEU A 610 -12.22 -7.38 -33.45
CA LEU A 610 -11.23 -7.21 -34.51
C LEU A 610 -11.18 -5.78 -35.05
N TYR A 611 -9.99 -5.23 -35.14
CA TYR A 611 -9.69 -4.01 -35.89
C TYR A 611 -9.14 -4.34 -37.29
N ASP A 612 -9.54 -3.54 -38.27
CA ASP A 612 -9.06 -3.59 -39.65
C ASP A 612 -8.20 -2.38 -40.04
N LYS A 613 -8.11 -1.35 -39.17
CA LYS A 613 -7.40 -0.10 -39.41
C LYS A 613 -6.39 0.20 -38.29
N GLU A 614 -5.31 0.88 -38.67
CA GLU A 614 -4.22 1.28 -37.78
C GLU A 614 -4.10 2.80 -37.71
N TRP A 615 -3.87 3.31 -36.49
CA TRP A 615 -3.51 4.69 -36.21
C TRP A 615 -2.01 4.86 -36.03
N ASN A 616 -1.50 6.04 -36.35
CA ASN A 616 -0.19 6.47 -35.86
C ASN A 616 -0.32 6.84 -34.37
N GLN A 617 0.54 6.28 -33.51
CA GLN A 617 0.51 6.54 -32.05
C GLN A 617 0.65 8.03 -31.70
N GLU A 618 1.57 8.75 -32.40
CA GLU A 618 1.80 10.17 -32.12
C GLU A 618 0.59 11.03 -32.51
N GLU A 619 -0.12 10.67 -33.61
CA GLU A 619 -1.37 11.33 -33.97
C GLU A 619 -2.41 11.18 -32.85
N VAL A 620 -2.58 9.98 -32.28
CA VAL A 620 -3.54 9.74 -31.19
C VAL A 620 -3.15 10.47 -29.91
N LYS A 621 -1.87 10.56 -29.58
CA LYS A 621 -1.40 11.29 -28.37
C LYS A 621 -1.78 12.78 -28.41
N GLU A 622 -1.75 13.38 -29.60
CA GLU A 622 -2.05 14.80 -29.80
C GLU A 622 -3.59 15.09 -29.88
N MET A 623 -4.43 14.07 -29.97
CA MET A 623 -5.88 14.23 -30.03
C MET A 623 -6.47 14.74 -28.71
N SER A 624 -7.66 15.33 -28.79
CA SER A 624 -8.48 15.68 -27.62
C SER A 624 -9.02 14.44 -26.89
N GLY A 625 -9.57 14.63 -25.70
CA GLY A 625 -10.12 13.52 -24.93
C GLY A 625 -11.25 12.79 -25.65
N LEU A 626 -12.15 13.51 -26.33
CA LEU A 626 -13.23 12.94 -27.14
C LEU A 626 -12.68 12.21 -28.36
N ASP A 627 -11.77 12.83 -29.10
CA ASP A 627 -11.20 12.24 -30.32
C ASP A 627 -10.39 10.97 -30.02
N LYS A 628 -9.72 10.88 -28.86
CA LYS A 628 -9.05 9.65 -28.43
C LYS A 628 -10.02 8.50 -28.23
N THR A 629 -11.20 8.76 -27.67
CA THR A 629 -12.23 7.73 -27.52
C THR A 629 -12.76 7.29 -28.88
N LEU A 630 -13.03 8.22 -29.79
CA LEU A 630 -13.46 7.91 -31.17
C LEU A 630 -12.37 7.20 -31.97
N ALA A 631 -11.11 7.59 -31.82
CA ALA A 631 -9.99 6.89 -32.43
C ALA A 631 -9.89 5.43 -31.97
N SER A 632 -10.14 5.18 -30.67
CA SER A 632 -10.16 3.81 -30.11
C SER A 632 -11.31 2.95 -30.65
N LEU A 633 -12.37 3.53 -31.19
CA LEU A 633 -13.43 2.80 -31.91
C LEU A 633 -13.09 2.54 -33.38
N SER A 634 -12.36 3.45 -34.03
CA SER A 634 -12.11 3.40 -35.46
C SER A 634 -10.84 2.66 -35.85
N GLY A 635 -9.95 2.37 -34.92
CA GLY A 635 -8.70 1.66 -35.19
C GLY A 635 -7.85 1.40 -33.95
N PHE A 636 -6.77 0.66 -34.12
CA PHE A 636 -5.77 0.41 -33.08
C PHE A 636 -4.45 1.09 -33.44
N TYR A 637 -3.53 1.17 -32.48
CA TYR A 637 -2.13 1.54 -32.70
C TYR A 637 -1.20 0.68 -31.85
N TYR A 638 0.01 0.43 -32.35
CA TYR A 638 1.06 -0.23 -31.56
C TYR A 638 1.65 0.73 -30.55
N THR A 639 1.80 0.27 -29.30
CA THR A 639 2.40 1.08 -28.23
C THR A 639 3.92 1.00 -28.22
N ASP A 640 4.49 -0.20 -28.43
CA ASP A 640 5.92 -0.51 -28.24
C ASP A 640 6.61 -0.98 -29.52
N ALA A 641 5.93 -1.02 -30.66
CA ALA A 641 6.46 -1.49 -31.94
C ALA A 641 6.39 -0.40 -33.00
N GLU A 642 7.28 -0.48 -34.01
CA GLU A 642 7.16 0.35 -35.23
C GLU A 642 5.89 -0.08 -35.99
N GLU A 643 5.20 0.91 -36.58
CA GLU A 643 4.03 0.70 -37.43
C GLU A 643 4.31 -0.30 -38.56
N THR A 644 3.41 -1.23 -38.79
CA THR A 644 3.47 -2.11 -39.90
C THR A 644 2.56 -1.54 -41.01
N SER A 645 3.09 -1.35 -42.21
CA SER A 645 2.35 -0.80 -43.37
C SER A 645 1.26 -1.75 -43.92
N SER A 646 0.88 -2.79 -43.20
CA SER A 646 -0.07 -3.84 -43.64
C SER A 646 -1.54 -3.50 -43.45
N TYR A 647 -1.84 -2.54 -42.54
CA TYR A 647 -3.21 -2.12 -42.25
C TYR A 647 -3.58 -0.83 -42.99
N GLN A 648 -4.87 -0.64 -43.20
CA GLN A 648 -5.37 0.63 -43.72
C GLN A 648 -5.24 1.69 -42.64
N LYS A 649 -4.95 2.95 -43.05
CA LYS A 649 -4.90 4.06 -42.09
C LYS A 649 -6.31 4.31 -41.54
N ALA A 650 -6.43 4.46 -40.22
CA ALA A 650 -7.65 4.86 -39.58
C ALA A 650 -7.86 6.38 -39.69
N ASP A 651 -9.10 6.79 -39.70
CA ASP A 651 -9.53 8.19 -39.72
C ASP A 651 -10.62 8.39 -38.67
N LEU A 652 -10.71 9.61 -38.10
CA LEU A 652 -11.82 9.98 -37.21
C LEU A 652 -13.13 10.03 -37.97
N PRO A 653 -14.26 9.62 -37.39
CA PRO A 653 -15.58 9.78 -38.01
C PRO A 653 -15.91 11.26 -38.19
N GLU A 654 -16.79 11.55 -39.16
CA GLU A 654 -17.30 12.91 -39.37
C GLU A 654 -18.11 13.35 -38.17
N GLN A 655 -17.77 14.52 -37.61
CA GLN A 655 -18.41 15.07 -36.43
C GLN A 655 -19.25 16.29 -36.85
N THR A 656 -20.40 16.45 -36.18
CA THR A 656 -21.26 17.63 -36.31
C THR A 656 -21.20 18.42 -35.00
N ASP A 657 -20.89 19.71 -35.09
CA ASP A 657 -20.79 20.60 -33.95
C ASP A 657 -22.02 21.50 -33.82
N LEU A 658 -22.52 21.65 -32.59
CA LEU A 658 -23.65 22.54 -32.27
C LEU A 658 -23.29 23.36 -31.01
N SER A 659 -23.30 24.70 -31.14
CA SER A 659 -23.11 25.58 -29.98
C SER A 659 -24.28 25.48 -29.01
N LEU A 660 -23.95 25.28 -27.73
CA LEU A 660 -24.92 25.29 -26.63
C LEU A 660 -25.01 26.65 -25.91
N LEU A 661 -24.14 27.62 -26.22
CA LEU A 661 -24.12 28.94 -25.55
C LEU A 661 -25.46 29.68 -25.58
N ASP A 662 -26.22 29.54 -26.67
CA ASP A 662 -27.54 30.17 -26.81
C ASP A 662 -28.58 29.59 -25.85
N TYR A 663 -28.42 28.35 -25.39
CA TYR A 663 -29.33 27.71 -24.44
C TYR A 663 -29.14 28.18 -22.99
N ALA A 664 -28.05 28.89 -22.65
CA ALA A 664 -27.88 29.44 -21.32
C ALA A 664 -29.05 30.38 -20.99
N ASP A 665 -29.75 30.16 -19.88
CA ASP A 665 -30.95 30.92 -19.53
C ASP A 665 -30.88 31.52 -18.13
N THR A 666 -30.56 30.72 -17.12
CA THR A 666 -30.52 31.14 -15.71
C THR A 666 -29.14 31.00 -15.10
N ALA A 667 -28.83 31.94 -14.19
CA ALA A 667 -27.65 31.92 -13.37
C ALA A 667 -28.02 31.97 -11.90
N THR A 668 -27.36 31.17 -11.07
CA THR A 668 -27.56 31.15 -9.61
C THR A 668 -26.27 31.52 -8.92
N ASP A 669 -26.34 32.31 -7.86
CA ASP A 669 -25.18 32.80 -7.08
C ASP A 669 -24.05 33.42 -7.92
N CYS A 670 -24.38 33.97 -9.10
CA CYS A 670 -23.46 34.66 -9.98
C CYS A 670 -24.23 35.64 -10.92
N THR A 671 -23.46 36.45 -11.61
CA THR A 671 -23.98 37.32 -12.70
C THR A 671 -23.52 36.71 -14.03
N MET A 672 -24.46 36.50 -14.96
CA MET A 672 -24.19 36.00 -16.30
C MET A 672 -24.39 37.13 -17.32
N GLU A 673 -23.41 37.36 -18.18
CA GLU A 673 -23.47 38.28 -19.31
C GLU A 673 -23.10 37.58 -20.62
N LYS A 674 -23.99 37.55 -21.60
CA LYS A 674 -23.70 37.02 -22.93
C LYS A 674 -23.04 38.10 -23.80
N GLY A 675 -21.86 37.81 -24.33
CA GLY A 675 -21.05 38.68 -25.16
C GLY A 675 -20.56 37.99 -26.45
N SER A 676 -19.78 38.74 -27.24
CA SER A 676 -19.17 38.22 -28.46
C SER A 676 -18.05 37.16 -28.23
N GLU A 677 -17.52 37.09 -27.02
CA GLU A 677 -16.45 36.16 -26.63
C GLU A 677 -16.99 34.97 -25.83
N GLY A 678 -18.30 34.86 -25.67
CA GLY A 678 -18.96 33.81 -24.91
C GLY A 678 -19.81 34.33 -23.74
N ILE A 679 -19.89 33.54 -22.69
CA ILE A 679 -20.66 33.85 -21.47
C ILE A 679 -19.71 34.24 -20.36
N THR A 680 -19.74 35.48 -19.92
CA THR A 680 -19.00 35.93 -18.74
C THR A 680 -19.79 35.61 -17.47
N VAL A 681 -19.18 34.87 -16.56
CA VAL A 681 -19.73 34.58 -15.23
C VAL A 681 -18.90 35.33 -14.20
N SER A 682 -19.54 36.19 -13.43
CA SER A 682 -18.90 37.10 -12.46
C SER A 682 -19.67 37.17 -11.16
N ASN A 683 -19.12 37.84 -10.14
CA ASN A 683 -19.74 37.99 -8.82
C ASN A 683 -20.10 36.64 -8.20
N LEU A 684 -19.14 35.72 -8.18
CA LEU A 684 -19.34 34.33 -7.75
C LEU A 684 -19.67 34.26 -6.25
N GLY A 685 -20.81 33.64 -5.93
CA GLY A 685 -21.28 33.36 -4.58
C GLY A 685 -20.83 32.03 -4.03
N ALA A 686 -21.69 31.35 -3.28
CA ALA A 686 -21.39 30.10 -2.63
C ALA A 686 -21.56 28.89 -3.58
N ASP A 687 -22.50 28.97 -4.54
CA ASP A 687 -22.82 27.91 -5.51
C ASP A 687 -23.07 28.51 -6.91
N PRO A 688 -22.03 29.14 -7.51
CA PRO A 688 -22.18 29.85 -8.77
C PRO A 688 -22.34 28.89 -9.93
N ASN A 689 -23.45 29.00 -10.65
CA ASN A 689 -23.74 28.10 -11.76
C ASN A 689 -24.59 28.79 -12.86
N VAL A 690 -24.50 28.22 -14.07
CA VAL A 690 -25.29 28.58 -15.24
C VAL A 690 -26.04 27.35 -15.74
N VAL A 691 -27.35 27.47 -15.94
CA VAL A 691 -28.20 26.38 -16.40
C VAL A 691 -28.51 26.56 -17.89
N PHE A 692 -28.52 25.48 -18.63
CA PHE A 692 -28.81 25.36 -20.05
C PHE A 692 -30.06 24.47 -20.24
N PRO A 693 -31.28 24.99 -20.05
CA PRO A 693 -32.52 24.25 -20.23
C PRO A 693 -32.83 24.06 -21.72
N GLY A 694 -33.70 23.08 -22.05
CA GLY A 694 -34.21 22.92 -23.40
C GLY A 694 -33.24 22.25 -24.38
N VAL A 695 -32.13 21.67 -23.91
CA VAL A 695 -31.17 20.95 -24.74
C VAL A 695 -31.64 19.55 -25.14
N ALA A 696 -32.79 19.07 -24.64
CA ALA A 696 -33.34 17.73 -24.87
C ALA A 696 -33.38 17.32 -26.36
N SER A 697 -33.75 18.27 -27.26
CA SER A 697 -33.80 17.96 -28.70
C SER A 697 -32.44 17.75 -29.34
N CYS A 698 -31.38 18.26 -28.72
CA CYS A 698 -29.98 18.12 -29.18
C CYS A 698 -29.43 16.71 -28.91
N PHE A 699 -29.94 16.02 -27.88
CA PHE A 699 -29.51 14.67 -27.44
C PHE A 699 -30.52 13.59 -27.74
N ALA A 700 -31.50 13.84 -28.62
CA ALA A 700 -32.62 12.94 -28.80
C ALA A 700 -32.38 11.74 -29.71
N ASP A 701 -31.39 11.81 -30.59
CA ASP A 701 -31.09 10.77 -31.58
C ASP A 701 -30.37 9.57 -30.90
N ASN A 702 -30.92 8.36 -31.11
CA ASN A 702 -30.37 7.14 -30.50
C ASN A 702 -29.22 6.55 -31.31
N ASP A 703 -29.08 6.95 -32.57
CA ASP A 703 -28.06 6.42 -33.48
C ASP A 703 -26.79 7.29 -33.48
N LYS A 704 -26.67 8.21 -32.48
CA LYS A 704 -25.53 9.11 -32.35
C LYS A 704 -24.78 8.92 -31.04
N LEU A 705 -23.46 9.06 -31.13
CA LEU A 705 -22.60 9.31 -30.00
C LEU A 705 -22.50 10.83 -29.77
N TYR A 706 -22.52 11.24 -28.50
CA TYR A 706 -22.49 12.63 -28.10
C TYR A 706 -21.25 12.93 -27.27
N GLY A 707 -20.62 14.06 -27.56
CA GLY A 707 -19.56 14.63 -26.75
C GLY A 707 -19.82 16.08 -26.39
N LEU A 708 -19.38 16.51 -25.25
CA LEU A 708 -19.36 17.92 -24.85
C LEU A 708 -17.94 18.45 -24.93
N SER A 709 -17.79 19.65 -25.50
CA SER A 709 -16.55 20.42 -25.49
C SER A 709 -16.80 21.75 -24.79
N LEU A 710 -16.08 22.02 -23.70
CA LEU A 710 -16.21 23.23 -22.91
C LEU A 710 -14.86 23.94 -22.81
N THR A 711 -14.76 25.17 -23.35
CA THR A 711 -13.57 26.01 -23.24
C THR A 711 -13.85 27.17 -22.32
N VAL A 712 -13.00 27.32 -21.29
CA VAL A 712 -13.15 28.35 -20.26
C VAL A 712 -11.87 29.15 -20.12
N ASP A 713 -11.99 30.47 -20.07
CA ASP A 713 -10.93 31.40 -19.73
C ASP A 713 -11.13 31.89 -18.29
N ALA A 714 -10.21 31.56 -17.42
CA ALA A 714 -10.20 31.98 -16.03
C ALA A 714 -8.80 32.47 -15.62
N PRO A 715 -8.69 33.47 -14.73
CA PRO A 715 -7.42 34.11 -14.38
C PRO A 715 -6.48 33.20 -13.56
N ASP A 716 -7.01 32.22 -12.85
CA ASP A 716 -6.29 31.30 -11.99
C ASP A 716 -6.79 29.86 -12.19
N GLU A 717 -6.12 28.87 -11.60
CA GLU A 717 -6.56 27.48 -11.58
C GLU A 717 -7.97 27.38 -10.97
N THR A 718 -8.95 26.91 -11.75
CA THR A 718 -10.35 26.87 -11.39
C THR A 718 -10.93 25.47 -11.54
N GLU A 719 -11.64 25.00 -10.51
CA GLU A 719 -12.44 23.78 -10.62
C GLU A 719 -13.79 24.10 -11.28
N MET A 720 -14.15 23.29 -12.25
CA MET A 720 -15.40 23.34 -12.99
C MET A 720 -16.16 22.05 -12.81
N ALA A 721 -17.50 22.12 -12.92
CA ALA A 721 -18.35 20.95 -12.96
C ALA A 721 -19.45 21.11 -14.01
N VAL A 722 -19.72 20.06 -14.76
CA VAL A 722 -20.84 19.96 -15.69
C VAL A 722 -21.81 18.91 -15.19
N TYR A 723 -22.94 19.34 -14.68
CA TYR A 723 -24.04 18.47 -14.27
C TYR A 723 -24.99 18.25 -15.44
N TYR A 724 -25.61 17.07 -15.48
CA TYR A 724 -26.65 16.76 -16.45
C TYR A 724 -27.85 16.08 -15.81
N GLN A 725 -29.02 16.28 -16.41
CA GLN A 725 -30.26 15.53 -16.11
C GLN A 725 -30.68 14.68 -17.29
N THR A 726 -31.31 13.56 -17.01
CA THR A 726 -31.96 12.69 -17.99
C THR A 726 -33.44 12.53 -17.62
N GLU A 727 -34.25 11.94 -18.50
CA GLU A 727 -35.66 11.73 -18.24
C GLU A 727 -35.90 10.97 -16.92
N GLY A 728 -36.75 11.52 -16.06
CA GLY A 728 -37.08 10.96 -14.75
C GLY A 728 -36.30 11.52 -13.56
N ASP A 729 -35.29 12.36 -13.79
CA ASP A 729 -34.57 13.00 -12.70
C ASP A 729 -35.39 14.16 -12.10
N GLU A 730 -35.42 14.28 -10.78
CA GLU A 730 -36.13 15.38 -10.09
C GLU A 730 -35.27 16.68 -10.00
N GLY A 731 -33.97 16.61 -10.37
CA GLY A 731 -33.02 17.70 -10.31
C GLY A 731 -31.58 17.26 -10.55
N PHE A 732 -30.65 18.18 -10.53
CA PHE A 732 -29.22 17.91 -10.63
C PHE A 732 -28.72 17.16 -9.39
N SER A 733 -27.92 16.12 -9.58
CA SER A 733 -27.35 15.31 -8.50
C SER A 733 -25.83 15.16 -8.62
N ALA A 734 -25.18 14.91 -7.50
CA ALA A 734 -23.75 14.61 -7.46
C ALA A 734 -23.35 13.27 -8.11
N GLU A 735 -24.32 12.49 -8.54
CA GLU A 735 -24.11 11.21 -9.24
C GLU A 735 -24.05 11.39 -10.77
N LYS A 736 -24.46 12.57 -11.28
CA LYS A 736 -24.47 12.91 -12.70
C LYS A 736 -23.72 14.21 -12.95
N VAL A 737 -22.40 14.18 -12.73
CA VAL A 737 -21.51 15.33 -12.83
C VAL A 737 -20.14 14.94 -13.35
N TYR A 738 -19.60 15.75 -14.24
CA TYR A 738 -18.22 15.72 -14.67
C TYR A 738 -17.46 16.84 -14.00
N THR A 739 -16.36 16.55 -13.29
CA THR A 739 -15.52 17.54 -12.63
C THR A 739 -14.14 17.59 -13.27
N PHE A 740 -13.64 18.79 -13.52
CA PHE A 740 -12.35 19.00 -14.15
C PHE A 740 -11.72 20.33 -13.67
N LYS A 741 -10.42 20.48 -13.96
CA LYS A 741 -9.66 21.69 -13.63
C LYS A 741 -9.28 22.43 -14.90
N VAL A 742 -9.58 23.71 -14.92
CA VAL A 742 -9.08 24.66 -15.92
C VAL A 742 -7.79 25.27 -15.39
N THR A 743 -6.74 25.24 -16.21
CA THR A 743 -5.42 25.81 -15.90
C THR A 743 -4.96 26.68 -17.06
N GLU A 744 -3.85 27.42 -16.88
CA GLU A 744 -3.26 28.22 -17.97
C GLU A 744 -2.89 27.38 -19.20
N ASP A 745 -2.46 26.13 -18.97
CA ASP A 745 -2.03 25.17 -20.01
C ASP A 745 -3.18 24.29 -20.55
N ASN A 746 -4.28 24.16 -19.81
CA ASN A 746 -5.43 23.32 -20.18
C ASN A 746 -6.75 24.06 -19.92
N ARG A 747 -7.30 24.68 -20.97
CA ARG A 747 -8.52 25.50 -20.92
C ARG A 747 -9.75 24.80 -21.49
N THR A 748 -9.56 23.68 -22.18
CA THR A 748 -10.64 22.95 -22.84
C THR A 748 -10.82 21.58 -22.21
N TRP A 749 -12.04 21.27 -21.83
CA TRP A 749 -12.49 19.94 -21.41
C TRP A 749 -13.39 19.34 -22.48
N GLU A 750 -13.15 18.07 -22.80
CA GLU A 750 -13.94 17.31 -23.74
C GLU A 750 -14.22 15.91 -23.21
N HIS A 751 -15.47 15.48 -23.34
CA HIS A 751 -15.88 14.18 -22.83
C HIS A 751 -17.10 13.62 -23.59
N LEU A 752 -17.15 12.29 -23.79
CA LEU A 752 -18.36 11.59 -24.23
C LEU A 752 -19.42 11.66 -23.11
N VAL A 753 -20.65 11.97 -23.53
CA VAL A 753 -21.79 12.10 -22.63
C VAL A 753 -22.96 11.23 -23.11
N PRO A 754 -23.87 10.81 -22.19
CA PRO A 754 -25.01 9.99 -22.57
C PRO A 754 -25.96 10.74 -23.50
N GLY A 755 -26.61 10.01 -24.42
CA GLY A 755 -27.82 10.50 -25.08
C GLY A 755 -28.98 10.66 -24.10
N GLY A 756 -30.00 11.46 -24.48
CA GLY A 756 -31.18 11.70 -23.66
C GLY A 756 -31.01 12.71 -22.54
N ILE A 757 -29.97 13.53 -22.57
CA ILE A 757 -29.82 14.67 -21.67
C ILE A 757 -30.95 15.65 -21.92
N THR A 758 -31.62 16.09 -20.85
CA THR A 758 -32.72 17.05 -20.88
C THR A 758 -32.32 18.44 -20.47
N GLU A 759 -31.37 18.55 -19.57
CA GLU A 759 -30.83 19.82 -19.05
C GLU A 759 -29.35 19.67 -18.69
N LEU A 760 -28.58 20.78 -18.85
CA LEU A 760 -27.18 20.90 -18.43
C LEU A 760 -27.02 22.05 -17.44
N ARG A 761 -26.05 21.92 -16.52
CA ARG A 761 -25.64 22.96 -15.59
C ARG A 761 -24.11 23.00 -15.51
N VAL A 762 -23.56 24.20 -15.64
CA VAL A 762 -22.11 24.44 -15.52
C VAL A 762 -21.84 25.23 -14.25
N ASP A 763 -21.06 24.65 -13.34
CA ASP A 763 -20.64 25.29 -12.09
C ASP A 763 -19.20 25.79 -12.21
N VAL A 764 -18.96 26.98 -11.63
CA VAL A 764 -17.64 27.64 -11.56
C VAL A 764 -17.23 27.73 -10.12
N SER A 765 -16.30 26.90 -9.67
CA SER A 765 -15.86 26.93 -8.27
C SER A 765 -14.93 28.12 -7.99
N SER A 766 -15.10 28.75 -6.82
CA SER A 766 -14.15 29.79 -6.36
C SER A 766 -12.75 29.19 -6.08
N PRO A 767 -11.59 29.91 -6.25
CA PRO A 767 -11.47 31.31 -5.78
C PRO A 767 -11.44 32.42 -6.84
N VAL A 768 -11.85 32.17 -8.04
CA VAL A 768 -11.79 33.23 -9.10
C VAL A 768 -12.87 34.28 -8.96
N GLU A 769 -12.60 35.55 -9.39
CA GLU A 769 -13.58 36.63 -9.38
C GLU A 769 -14.53 36.56 -10.59
N SER A 770 -14.05 36.00 -11.70
CA SER A 770 -14.83 35.79 -12.93
C SER A 770 -14.22 34.72 -13.81
N ALA A 771 -15.05 34.11 -14.65
CA ALA A 771 -14.63 33.21 -15.71
C ALA A 771 -15.42 33.49 -16.99
N VAL A 772 -14.85 33.20 -18.15
CA VAL A 772 -15.52 33.31 -19.44
C VAL A 772 -15.66 31.95 -20.06
N ILE A 773 -16.87 31.48 -20.27
CA ILE A 773 -17.18 30.30 -21.04
C ILE A 773 -17.13 30.72 -22.52
N ASN A 774 -15.96 30.55 -23.15
CA ASN A 774 -15.71 30.99 -24.51
C ASN A 774 -16.42 30.11 -25.53
N ASN A 775 -16.48 28.80 -25.24
CA ASN A 775 -17.14 27.82 -26.09
C ASN A 775 -17.82 26.76 -25.24
N PHE A 776 -19.01 26.37 -25.63
CA PHE A 776 -19.71 25.19 -25.09
C PHE A 776 -20.43 24.54 -26.25
N GLU A 777 -19.91 23.41 -26.73
CA GLU A 777 -20.37 22.74 -27.93
C GLU A 777 -20.78 21.30 -27.62
N LEU A 778 -21.84 20.88 -28.31
CA LEU A 778 -22.22 19.51 -28.49
C LEU A 778 -21.60 19.02 -29.78
N LYS A 779 -20.72 18.02 -29.67
CA LYS A 779 -20.19 17.28 -30.80
C LYS A 779 -20.96 15.97 -30.94
N SER A 780 -21.29 15.54 -32.15
CA SER A 780 -21.98 14.27 -32.39
C SER A 780 -21.49 13.62 -33.67
N CYS A 781 -21.46 12.28 -33.66
CA CYS A 781 -21.19 11.46 -34.83
C CYS A 781 -22.15 10.27 -34.86
N ASP A 782 -22.40 9.76 -36.08
CA ASP A 782 -23.20 8.54 -36.23
C ASP A 782 -22.46 7.33 -35.66
N ILE A 783 -23.16 6.51 -34.89
CA ILE A 783 -22.58 5.34 -34.22
C ILE A 783 -22.02 4.33 -35.24
N THR A 784 -22.67 4.22 -36.41
CA THR A 784 -22.22 3.33 -37.49
C THR A 784 -20.92 3.82 -38.13
N GLU A 785 -20.73 5.13 -38.21
CA GLU A 785 -19.53 5.76 -38.78
C GLU A 785 -18.37 5.80 -37.79
N SER A 786 -18.66 5.69 -36.47
CA SER A 786 -17.65 5.71 -35.40
C SER A 786 -16.75 4.48 -35.37
N GLY A 787 -17.11 3.40 -36.06
CA GLY A 787 -16.43 2.11 -35.96
C GLY A 787 -17.01 1.18 -34.90
N TYR A 788 -17.85 1.67 -33.97
CA TYR A 788 -18.45 0.88 -32.90
C TYR A 788 -19.21 -0.35 -33.42
N THR A 789 -20.06 -0.17 -34.45
CA THR A 789 -20.87 -1.26 -35.02
C THR A 789 -19.97 -2.35 -35.61
N ALA A 790 -18.94 -1.96 -36.33
CA ALA A 790 -17.95 -2.90 -36.89
C ALA A 790 -17.23 -3.72 -35.82
N LEU A 791 -16.81 -3.07 -34.72
CA LEU A 791 -16.19 -3.78 -33.58
C LEU A 791 -17.16 -4.75 -32.91
N LYS A 792 -18.42 -4.34 -32.74
CA LYS A 792 -19.46 -5.19 -32.15
C LYS A 792 -19.76 -6.43 -33.01
N GLU A 793 -19.88 -6.27 -34.33
CA GLU A 793 -20.11 -7.35 -35.27
C GLU A 793 -18.92 -8.28 -35.46
N SER A 794 -17.70 -7.79 -35.28
CA SER A 794 -16.47 -8.57 -35.37
C SER A 794 -16.05 -9.17 -34.04
N GLY A 795 -16.89 -9.07 -33.01
CA GLY A 795 -16.62 -9.58 -31.68
C GLY A 795 -16.59 -11.10 -31.60
N VAL A 796 -15.88 -11.61 -30.62
CA VAL A 796 -15.82 -13.05 -30.32
C VAL A 796 -17.11 -13.50 -29.61
N ASP A 797 -17.58 -14.71 -29.89
CA ASP A 797 -18.85 -15.22 -29.36
C ASP A 797 -18.71 -15.77 -27.92
N GLU A 798 -17.72 -16.65 -27.71
CA GLU A 798 -17.50 -17.31 -26.43
C GLU A 798 -16.06 -17.08 -25.95
N VAL A 799 -15.94 -16.69 -24.69
CA VAL A 799 -14.65 -16.47 -24.02
C VAL A 799 -14.60 -17.25 -22.74
N THR A 800 -13.48 -17.95 -22.53
CA THR A 800 -13.14 -18.52 -21.23
C THR A 800 -11.88 -17.85 -20.69
N PHE A 801 -11.84 -17.62 -19.36
CA PHE A 801 -10.65 -17.17 -18.67
C PHE A 801 -10.47 -17.97 -17.37
N SER A 802 -9.41 -18.77 -17.31
CA SER A 802 -9.07 -19.57 -16.14
C SER A 802 -7.57 -19.86 -16.12
N ASP A 803 -6.99 -19.94 -14.93
CA ASP A 803 -5.56 -20.24 -14.72
C ASP A 803 -4.63 -19.40 -15.62
N SER A 804 -4.88 -18.08 -15.63
CA SER A 804 -4.14 -17.11 -16.47
C SER A 804 -4.19 -17.39 -17.97
N THR A 805 -5.20 -18.12 -18.45
CA THR A 805 -5.39 -18.48 -19.85
C THR A 805 -6.73 -17.94 -20.35
N TYR A 806 -6.67 -17.16 -21.41
CA TYR A 806 -7.80 -16.69 -22.20
C TYR A 806 -7.92 -17.57 -23.42
N GLN A 807 -9.13 -18.03 -23.74
CA GLN A 807 -9.39 -18.85 -24.92
C GLN A 807 -10.72 -18.43 -25.57
N THR A 808 -10.70 -18.30 -26.90
CA THR A 808 -11.87 -17.97 -27.69
C THR A 808 -11.74 -18.52 -29.10
N GLN A 809 -12.83 -18.46 -29.85
CA GLN A 809 -12.88 -18.66 -31.29
C GLN A 809 -13.22 -17.34 -31.96
N VAL A 810 -12.52 -16.98 -33.03
CA VAL A 810 -12.73 -15.74 -33.78
C VAL A 810 -12.78 -16.01 -35.28
N THR A 811 -13.65 -15.29 -35.97
CA THR A 811 -13.75 -15.37 -37.45
C THR A 811 -13.32 -14.05 -38.06
N ASN A 812 -12.32 -14.13 -38.96
CA ASN A 812 -11.91 -13.03 -39.80
C ASN A 812 -12.37 -13.30 -41.24
N ASP A 813 -13.47 -12.66 -41.64
CA ASP A 813 -14.04 -12.82 -42.99
C ASP A 813 -13.28 -12.04 -44.07
N ALA A 814 -12.29 -11.20 -43.72
CA ALA A 814 -11.49 -10.46 -44.68
C ALA A 814 -10.39 -11.34 -45.28
N SER A 815 -9.88 -10.95 -46.42
CA SER A 815 -8.70 -11.59 -47.06
C SER A 815 -7.36 -11.21 -46.44
N GLU A 816 -7.36 -10.14 -45.65
CA GLU A 816 -6.19 -9.56 -44.97
C GLU A 816 -6.24 -9.86 -43.45
N ASN A 817 -5.08 -9.82 -42.80
CA ASN A 817 -5.02 -9.97 -41.38
C ASN A 817 -5.80 -8.85 -40.66
N LYS A 818 -6.45 -9.19 -39.56
CA LYS A 818 -7.06 -8.22 -38.64
C LYS A 818 -6.38 -8.30 -37.26
N MET A 819 -6.41 -7.20 -36.52
CA MET A 819 -5.87 -7.16 -35.17
C MET A 819 -6.99 -7.50 -34.16
N LEU A 820 -6.92 -8.66 -33.52
CA LEU A 820 -7.76 -8.99 -32.39
C LEU A 820 -7.30 -8.19 -31.17
N CYS A 821 -8.15 -7.30 -30.70
CA CYS A 821 -7.97 -6.63 -29.42
C CYS A 821 -8.65 -7.46 -28.34
N VAL A 822 -7.90 -7.92 -27.37
CA VAL A 822 -8.42 -8.55 -26.16
C VAL A 822 -8.28 -7.57 -25.01
N PRO A 823 -9.37 -7.21 -24.29
CA PRO A 823 -9.31 -6.24 -23.22
C PRO A 823 -8.68 -6.80 -21.94
N LEU A 824 -7.53 -7.46 -22.10
CA LEU A 824 -6.60 -7.87 -21.07
C LEU A 824 -5.45 -6.89 -21.03
N PHE A 825 -5.08 -6.43 -19.84
CA PHE A 825 -3.96 -5.50 -19.74
C PHE A 825 -2.64 -6.18 -20.09
N TYR A 826 -1.95 -5.62 -21.08
CA TYR A 826 -0.69 -6.17 -21.60
C TYR A 826 0.43 -6.13 -20.55
N GLN A 827 1.04 -7.28 -20.36
CA GLN A 827 2.28 -7.46 -19.59
C GLN A 827 3.19 -8.44 -20.35
N LYS A 828 4.50 -8.32 -20.19
CA LYS A 828 5.49 -9.10 -20.96
C LYS A 828 5.36 -10.63 -20.88
N GLY A 829 4.55 -11.14 -19.97
CA GLY A 829 4.34 -12.59 -19.79
C GLY A 829 3.31 -13.23 -20.73
N TRP A 830 2.59 -12.43 -21.51
CA TRP A 830 1.59 -12.96 -22.45
C TRP A 830 2.23 -13.63 -23.65
N THR A 831 1.73 -14.80 -23.98
CA THR A 831 2.01 -15.57 -25.20
C THR A 831 0.69 -15.91 -25.90
N ALA A 832 0.69 -16.05 -27.21
CA ALA A 832 -0.49 -16.43 -27.98
C ALA A 832 -0.25 -17.65 -28.84
N GLN A 833 -1.31 -18.39 -29.09
CA GLN A 833 -1.37 -19.45 -30.09
C GLN A 833 -2.63 -19.27 -30.95
N ILE A 834 -2.48 -19.51 -32.24
CA ILE A 834 -3.57 -19.60 -33.23
C ILE A 834 -3.60 -21.02 -33.75
N ASP A 835 -4.69 -21.74 -33.50
CA ASP A 835 -4.86 -23.15 -33.86
C ASP A 835 -3.72 -24.06 -33.35
N GLY A 836 -3.13 -23.70 -32.20
CA GLY A 836 -2.03 -24.41 -31.57
C GLY A 836 -0.62 -24.04 -32.06
N GLU A 837 -0.50 -23.15 -33.03
CA GLU A 837 0.79 -22.62 -33.51
C GLU A 837 1.08 -21.27 -32.82
N ASP A 838 2.35 -21.05 -32.44
CA ASP A 838 2.78 -19.85 -31.72
C ASP A 838 2.56 -18.57 -32.56
N ALA A 839 1.98 -17.55 -31.96
CA ALA A 839 1.69 -16.24 -32.55
C ALA A 839 2.23 -15.09 -31.67
N GLY A 840 2.40 -13.91 -32.27
CA GLY A 840 2.81 -12.71 -31.56
C GLY A 840 1.71 -12.13 -30.69
N VAL A 841 2.09 -11.60 -29.53
CA VAL A 841 1.22 -10.73 -28.72
C VAL A 841 1.80 -9.33 -28.71
N TYR A 842 0.99 -8.36 -29.06
CA TYR A 842 1.39 -6.97 -29.21
C TYR A 842 0.74 -6.12 -28.10
N ASN A 843 1.47 -5.11 -27.64
CA ASN A 843 0.90 -4.06 -26.81
C ASN A 843 0.25 -3.03 -27.73
N ILE A 844 -1.07 -2.94 -27.70
CA ILE A 844 -1.85 -2.00 -28.49
C ILE A 844 -2.64 -1.05 -27.60
N ASN A 845 -2.95 0.13 -28.09
CA ASN A 845 -3.83 1.12 -27.41
C ASN A 845 -3.39 1.39 -25.96
N GLU A 846 -2.08 1.60 -25.73
CA GLU A 846 -1.44 1.88 -24.43
C GLU A 846 -1.59 0.78 -23.37
N GLY A 847 -2.07 -0.41 -23.68
CA GLY A 847 -2.11 -1.47 -22.66
C GLY A 847 -3.01 -2.65 -22.93
N MET A 848 -3.58 -2.80 -24.13
CA MET A 848 -4.39 -3.98 -24.46
C MET A 848 -3.57 -5.03 -25.19
N CYS A 849 -3.95 -6.29 -25.03
CA CYS A 849 -3.34 -7.39 -25.77
C CYS A 849 -3.87 -7.44 -27.20
N GLY A 850 -2.98 -7.34 -28.17
CA GLY A 850 -3.27 -7.51 -29.60
C GLY A 850 -2.74 -8.81 -30.16
N VAL A 851 -3.49 -9.48 -31.04
CA VAL A 851 -3.05 -10.68 -31.80
C VAL A 851 -3.45 -10.52 -33.26
N GLU A 852 -2.53 -10.68 -34.18
CA GLU A 852 -2.83 -10.64 -35.64
C GLU A 852 -3.50 -11.94 -36.07
N VAL A 853 -4.73 -11.87 -36.54
CA VAL A 853 -5.58 -13.01 -36.91
C VAL A 853 -5.65 -13.07 -38.43
N PRO A 854 -5.20 -14.17 -39.08
CA PRO A 854 -5.34 -14.36 -40.52
C PRO A 854 -6.82 -14.55 -40.92
N SER A 855 -7.05 -14.62 -42.27
CA SER A 855 -8.38 -14.92 -42.81
C SER A 855 -8.86 -16.31 -42.43
N GLY A 856 -10.10 -16.43 -41.97
CA GLY A 856 -10.70 -17.69 -41.58
C GLY A 856 -11.23 -17.69 -40.15
N THR A 857 -11.67 -18.86 -39.67
CA THR A 857 -12.12 -19.07 -38.32
C THR A 857 -10.99 -19.78 -37.55
N HIS A 858 -10.56 -19.20 -36.43
CA HIS A 858 -9.37 -19.65 -35.70
C HIS A 858 -9.68 -19.76 -34.21
N GLU A 859 -9.05 -20.74 -33.57
CA GLU A 859 -8.99 -20.82 -32.12
C GLU A 859 -7.81 -19.96 -31.62
N ILE A 860 -8.09 -19.03 -30.71
CA ILE A 860 -7.08 -18.15 -30.11
C ILE A 860 -6.90 -18.51 -28.63
N VAL A 861 -5.67 -18.77 -28.23
CA VAL A 861 -5.31 -19.01 -26.86
C VAL A 861 -4.24 -18.02 -26.43
N LEU A 862 -4.53 -17.15 -25.47
CA LEU A 862 -3.53 -16.33 -24.80
C LEU A 862 -3.22 -16.92 -23.43
N LYS A 863 -1.96 -17.19 -23.15
CA LYS A 863 -1.52 -17.71 -21.86
C LYS A 863 -0.53 -16.75 -21.23
N TYR A 864 -0.75 -16.43 -19.95
CA TYR A 864 0.20 -15.63 -19.19
C TYR A 864 1.13 -16.49 -18.35
N GLU A 865 2.42 -16.23 -18.46
CA GLU A 865 3.44 -16.80 -17.59
C GLU A 865 4.28 -15.67 -16.99
N THR A 866 4.45 -15.68 -15.66
CA THR A 866 5.23 -14.66 -14.98
C THR A 866 6.64 -14.55 -15.59
N PRO A 867 7.05 -13.36 -16.04
CA PRO A 867 8.34 -13.18 -16.69
C PRO A 867 9.50 -13.66 -15.83
N TYR A 868 10.46 -14.33 -16.47
CA TYR A 868 11.71 -14.78 -15.84
C TYR A 868 11.51 -15.76 -14.65
N GLN A 869 10.31 -16.27 -14.40
CA GLN A 869 10.02 -17.19 -13.28
C GLN A 869 10.96 -18.42 -13.29
N ASN A 870 11.28 -18.96 -14.45
CA ASN A 870 12.18 -20.11 -14.61
C ASN A 870 13.60 -19.83 -14.09
N TYR A 871 14.11 -18.61 -14.27
CA TYR A 871 15.40 -18.18 -13.70
C TYR A 871 15.32 -18.12 -12.16
N GLY A 872 14.21 -17.63 -11.63
CA GLY A 872 13.97 -17.61 -10.20
C GLY A 872 13.92 -19.03 -9.58
N VAL A 873 13.25 -19.95 -10.24
CA VAL A 873 13.20 -21.37 -9.85
C VAL A 873 14.62 -21.99 -9.92
N GLY A 874 15.36 -21.76 -11.02
CA GLY A 874 16.74 -22.22 -11.17
C GLY A 874 17.65 -21.71 -10.04
N MET A 875 17.59 -20.43 -9.71
CA MET A 875 18.31 -19.82 -8.59
C MET A 875 17.98 -20.51 -7.28
N THR A 876 16.69 -20.75 -7.01
CA THR A 876 16.20 -21.40 -5.79
C THR A 876 16.74 -22.84 -5.68
N ILE A 877 16.69 -23.62 -6.77
CA ILE A 877 17.22 -24.99 -6.80
C ILE A 877 18.72 -25.00 -6.50
N ILE A 878 19.50 -24.16 -7.17
CA ILE A 878 20.94 -24.01 -6.93
C ILE A 878 21.20 -23.60 -5.48
N GLY A 879 20.46 -22.64 -4.95
CA GLY A 879 20.56 -22.19 -3.57
C GLY A 879 20.29 -23.31 -2.57
N ILE A 880 19.24 -24.11 -2.78
CA ILE A 880 18.90 -25.26 -1.94
C ILE A 880 20.00 -26.33 -1.99
N ILE A 881 20.54 -26.64 -3.18
CA ILE A 881 21.64 -27.63 -3.33
C ILE A 881 22.86 -27.15 -2.54
N ILE A 882 23.28 -25.88 -2.70
CA ILE A 882 24.42 -25.32 -1.95
C ILE A 882 24.13 -25.35 -0.44
N PHE A 883 22.93 -25.00 -0.01
CA PHE A 883 22.52 -25.03 1.39
C PHE A 883 22.63 -26.44 1.97
N ILE A 884 22.13 -27.45 1.27
CA ILE A 884 22.24 -28.85 1.66
C ILE A 884 23.71 -29.27 1.75
N LEU A 885 24.54 -28.96 0.75
CA LEU A 885 25.96 -29.30 0.74
C LEU A 885 26.72 -28.69 1.91
N VAL A 886 26.43 -27.42 2.23
CA VAL A 886 27.09 -26.68 3.32
C VAL A 886 26.66 -27.16 4.70
N PHE A 887 25.38 -27.52 4.87
CA PHE A 887 24.79 -27.79 6.17
C PHE A 887 24.35 -29.24 6.43
N SER A 888 24.40 -30.16 5.45
CA SER A 888 23.87 -31.54 5.56
C SER A 888 24.40 -32.30 6.77
N GLN A 889 25.70 -32.27 7.01
CA GLN A 889 26.32 -32.99 8.15
C GLN A 889 25.83 -32.49 9.51
N ASN A 890 25.38 -31.25 9.58
CA ASN A 890 24.94 -30.62 10.82
C ASN A 890 23.42 -30.79 11.01
N LEU A 891 22.63 -30.79 9.92
CA LEU A 891 21.23 -31.12 9.94
C LEU A 891 20.99 -32.54 10.41
N TYR A 892 21.75 -33.52 9.91
CA TYR A 892 21.70 -34.88 10.38
C TYR A 892 21.95 -35.01 11.89
N LYS A 893 22.99 -34.33 12.42
CA LYS A 893 23.30 -34.32 13.87
C LYS A 893 22.23 -33.62 14.71
N PHE A 894 21.50 -32.67 14.11
CA PHE A 894 20.40 -31.98 14.77
C PHE A 894 19.15 -32.88 14.85
N PHE A 895 18.78 -33.53 13.76
CA PHE A 895 17.61 -34.42 13.74
C PHE A 895 17.82 -35.65 14.63
N VAL A 896 19.02 -36.27 14.62
CA VAL A 896 19.37 -37.39 15.54
C VAL A 896 19.34 -36.97 17.02
N LYS A 897 19.46 -35.69 17.35
CA LYS A 897 19.30 -35.21 18.75
C LYS A 897 17.86 -34.85 19.12
N LEU A 898 16.99 -34.64 18.16
CA LEU A 898 15.57 -34.37 18.36
C LEU A 898 14.76 -35.69 18.50
N CYS A 899 15.14 -36.74 17.79
CA CYS A 899 14.66 -38.08 18.00
C CYS A 899 15.40 -38.75 19.21
#